data_67967c7eab8aa7964f83fdd066471b17
#
_entry.id   67967c7eab8aa7964f83fdd066471b17
#
_cell.length_a   1.000
_cell.length_b   1.000
_cell.length_c   1.000
_cell.angle_alpha   90.00
_cell.angle_beta   90.00
_cell.angle_gamma   90.00
#
_symmetry.space_group_name_H-M   'P 1'
#
loop_
_entity.id
_entity.type
_entity.pdbx_description
1 polymer ?
#
loop_
_entity_poly.entity_id
_entity_poly.type
_entity_poly.pdbx_seq_one_letter_code
_entity_poly.pdbx_strand_id
1 'polypeptide(L)'
;MEKLNGTSMNLAQENVKKLKEIFPEIFTEDQVDLDLLGELLSNGGGYRKLDTSKERYSLTWNGKSEARQIAQEVSTGTLRPAKEESKNWDNTENIYIEGDNLEVLKLLQKSYHGKIKMIYIDPPYNTGKDFVYKDNFTDNIENYKKVTGQVSEEGTKLTTNTDTDGRYHSNWLNMMYPRLKLARNLLTDDGVIFISIDDNEVTNLKKLCDEIFGEENFINTINIKAKASSGASGGGEDKKLKKNIEYLLIYSKSIKFENFNSIFKYTPLDEYIEKRKKDGINFAYTSVMIEDGKESLFTTIKAGNGEEIIIKKVEGYKIKSVKKIAEEENIEEYEVYKKYINKIYTLENAQTSIRDRVLEATGGEDELYNCYYKPISGRNKGVITKVSFMGKTKRLVSYLSNVVEVEDNKIIKKDKIGTLWDDLSWSSIHLEGDIEYNNGKKPTALIERLLKMMNLKDGDMILDFFSGSATTIHSMFKYIVENSVKIKCILVQLPESLEINLKNASGKIKIDITKQINFLKSLDKPLFISEIGKERIRRAGEKIKSDESLPLENREKLDLGFKVFKLDSTNIKEWDTDTENLQQTLLDSIENIKSDRSSLDVLYEILLKYGLDLNIPIEENKNFYSIGGGSLLVSLNKEINNEVINSICEEYKKLQEIDKEFKTTVILRDNSFVNDEVKTNAIKKLEQVGINEIRSI
;
A
#
# COMPACT_ATOMS: atom_id res chain seq x y z
N MET A 1 20.32 -24.20 15.92
CA MET A 1 21.06 -23.52 17.03
C MET A 1 22.20 -22.75 16.39
N GLU A 2 22.07 -21.42 16.31
CA GLU A 2 23.24 -20.59 16.06
C GLU A 2 24.24 -20.87 17.18
N LYS A 3 25.49 -21.15 16.83
CA LYS A 3 26.57 -21.25 17.81
C LYS A 3 26.64 -19.91 18.54
N LEU A 4 26.45 -19.93 19.85
CA LEU A 4 26.76 -18.80 20.68
C LEU A 4 28.20 -18.35 20.38
N ASN A 5 28.34 -17.21 19.74
CA ASN A 5 29.63 -16.55 19.61
C ASN A 5 30.05 -16.20 21.01
N GLY A 6 31.18 -16.74 21.49
CA GLY A 6 31.71 -16.47 22.81
C GLY A 6 32.21 -15.04 23.03
N THR A 7 31.79 -14.10 22.18
CA THR A 7 32.09 -12.68 22.25
C THR A 7 30.87 -11.89 22.74
N SER A 8 31.10 -10.82 23.46
CA SER A 8 30.06 -9.86 23.82
C SER A 8 29.46 -9.21 22.57
N MET A 9 28.24 -8.67 22.70
CA MET A 9 27.53 -7.96 21.63
C MET A 9 28.42 -6.88 21.00
N ASN A 10 28.58 -6.93 19.68
CA ASN A 10 29.29 -5.90 18.94
C ASN A 10 28.38 -4.68 18.74
N LEU A 11 28.49 -3.72 19.66
CA LEU A 11 27.69 -2.51 19.67
C LEU A 11 27.83 -1.68 18.38
N ALA A 12 29.01 -1.69 17.74
CA ALA A 12 29.24 -0.97 16.50
C ALA A 12 28.43 -1.59 15.34
N GLN A 13 28.42 -2.92 15.21
CA GLN A 13 27.61 -3.60 14.20
C GLN A 13 26.11 -3.39 14.44
N GLU A 14 25.67 -3.42 15.70
CA GLU A 14 24.26 -3.18 16.03
C GLU A 14 23.84 -1.74 15.72
N ASN A 15 24.70 -0.75 15.97
CA ASN A 15 24.45 0.64 15.62
C ASN A 15 24.41 0.84 14.10
N VAL A 16 25.28 0.20 13.33
CA VAL A 16 25.26 0.22 11.85
C VAL A 16 23.95 -0.37 11.34
N LYS A 17 23.51 -1.50 11.93
CA LYS A 17 22.24 -2.13 11.56
C LYS A 17 21.05 -1.20 11.82
N LYS A 18 20.99 -0.54 12.96
CA LYS A 18 19.93 0.44 13.29
C LYS A 18 19.97 1.65 12.35
N LEU A 19 21.16 2.17 12.01
CA LEU A 19 21.31 3.25 11.04
C LEU A 19 20.81 2.82 9.66
N LYS A 20 21.08 1.58 9.24
CA LYS A 20 20.60 1.05 7.96
C LYS A 20 19.08 0.90 7.92
N GLU A 21 18.43 0.59 9.06
CA GLU A 21 16.97 0.56 9.17
C GLU A 21 16.34 1.97 9.04
N ILE A 22 17.00 3.00 9.58
CA ILE A 22 16.49 4.38 9.59
C ILE A 22 16.82 5.12 8.29
N PHE A 23 18.07 5.03 7.84
CA PHE A 23 18.61 5.76 6.68
C PHE A 23 19.31 4.80 5.70
N PRO A 24 18.57 3.92 4.99
CA PRO A 24 19.19 2.98 4.05
C PRO A 24 19.98 3.69 2.93
N GLU A 25 19.60 4.91 2.56
CA GLU A 25 20.24 5.71 1.53
C GLU A 25 21.68 6.16 1.82
N ILE A 26 22.10 6.14 3.09
CA ILE A 26 23.50 6.49 3.43
C ILE A 26 24.45 5.30 3.26
N PHE A 27 23.95 4.13 2.90
CA PHE A 27 24.75 2.93 2.71
C PHE A 27 25.00 2.68 1.24
N THR A 28 26.25 2.45 0.87
CA THR A 28 26.67 1.99 -0.45
C THR A 28 27.69 0.89 -0.26
N GLU A 29 27.42 -0.32 -0.76
CA GLU A 29 28.28 -1.51 -0.62
C GLU A 29 28.75 -1.74 0.84
N ASP A 30 27.80 -1.65 1.78
CA ASP A 30 28.00 -1.77 3.25
C ASP A 30 28.92 -0.68 3.89
N GLN A 31 29.24 0.37 3.16
CA GLN A 31 29.93 1.54 3.71
C GLN A 31 28.95 2.69 3.99
N VAL A 32 29.15 3.36 5.13
CA VAL A 32 28.34 4.51 5.55
C VAL A 32 28.86 5.78 4.92
N ASP A 33 27.98 6.53 4.25
CA ASP A 33 28.25 7.88 3.78
C ASP A 33 27.96 8.89 4.90
N LEU A 34 29.01 9.31 5.61
CA LEU A 34 28.89 10.26 6.72
C LEU A 34 28.54 11.68 6.26
N ASP A 35 28.91 12.05 5.03
CA ASP A 35 28.58 13.37 4.48
C ASP A 35 27.08 13.44 4.17
N LEU A 36 26.53 12.37 3.58
CA LEU A 36 25.10 12.25 3.34
C LEU A 36 24.31 12.16 4.65
N LEU A 37 24.79 11.41 5.66
CA LEU A 37 24.17 11.40 6.99
C LEU A 37 24.16 12.81 7.60
N GLY A 38 25.26 13.57 7.45
CA GLY A 38 25.34 14.97 7.88
C GLY A 38 24.32 15.87 7.18
N GLU A 39 24.09 15.67 5.87
CA GLU A 39 23.07 16.38 5.08
C GLU A 39 21.65 16.06 5.59
N LEU A 40 21.35 14.79 5.83
CA LEU A 40 20.03 14.33 6.31
C LEU A 40 19.71 14.80 7.74
N LEU A 41 20.73 15.04 8.57
CA LEU A 41 20.55 15.49 9.96
C LEU A 41 20.64 17.02 10.11
N SER A 42 21.12 17.76 9.08
CA SER A 42 21.25 19.20 9.14
C SER A 42 19.98 19.93 8.74
N ASN A 43 19.53 20.86 9.56
CA ASN A 43 18.45 21.80 9.22
C ASN A 43 18.94 22.83 8.18
N GLY A 44 19.09 22.43 6.92
CA GLY A 44 19.17 23.34 5.76
C GLY A 44 20.35 24.33 5.68
N GLY A 45 21.40 24.16 6.45
CA GLY A 45 22.49 25.13 6.51
C GLY A 45 23.88 24.53 6.28
N GLY A 46 24.34 24.50 5.03
CA GLY A 46 25.74 24.33 4.71
C GLY A 46 26.08 23.13 3.83
N TYR A 47 26.05 23.33 2.53
CA TYR A 47 26.56 22.38 1.54
C TYR A 47 28.06 22.14 1.78
N ARG A 48 28.44 20.93 2.22
CA ARG A 48 29.81 20.45 2.01
C ARG A 48 29.86 19.80 0.63
N LYS A 49 30.78 20.28 -0.19
CA LYS A 49 31.10 19.70 -1.49
C LYS A 49 31.47 18.24 -1.28
N LEU A 50 30.69 17.31 -1.84
CA LEU A 50 31.03 15.90 -1.84
C LEU A 50 32.44 15.71 -2.40
N ASP A 51 33.28 15.01 -1.68
CA ASP A 51 34.59 14.56 -2.18
C ASP A 51 34.33 13.45 -3.23
N THR A 52 34.33 13.83 -4.50
CA THR A 52 34.14 12.92 -5.63
C THR A 52 35.36 12.04 -5.89
N SER A 53 36.43 12.13 -5.07
CA SER A 53 37.66 11.34 -5.22
C SER A 53 37.48 9.84 -4.94
N LYS A 54 36.35 9.42 -4.32
CA LYS A 54 36.01 8.02 -4.09
C LYS A 54 34.81 7.67 -4.98
N GLU A 55 35.08 7.01 -6.10
CA GLU A 55 34.05 6.45 -6.97
C GLU A 55 33.21 5.45 -6.15
N ARG A 56 31.91 5.75 -6.01
CA ARG A 56 30.91 4.89 -5.36
C ARG A 56 29.78 4.66 -6.34
N TYR A 57 29.23 3.45 -6.32
CA TYR A 57 28.00 3.19 -7.04
C TYR A 57 26.86 3.98 -6.42
N SER A 58 26.31 4.93 -7.16
CA SER A 58 25.14 5.72 -6.73
C SER A 58 24.35 6.19 -7.94
N LEU A 59 23.04 6.24 -7.79
CA LEU A 59 22.17 6.90 -8.77
C LEU A 59 22.23 8.40 -8.54
N THR A 60 22.76 9.17 -9.49
CA THR A 60 22.83 10.63 -9.45
C THR A 60 22.11 11.26 -10.61
N TRP A 61 21.43 12.36 -10.37
CA TRP A 61 20.73 13.15 -11.37
C TRP A 61 20.67 14.62 -10.95
N ASN A 62 20.33 15.50 -11.89
CA ASN A 62 20.19 16.94 -11.62
C ASN A 62 18.95 17.21 -10.74
N GLY A 63 19.16 17.84 -9.57
CA GLY A 63 18.11 18.16 -8.60
C GLY A 63 17.95 17.12 -7.47
N LYS A 64 18.77 16.07 -7.39
CA LYS A 64 18.66 15.05 -6.34
C LYS A 64 18.76 15.61 -4.92
N SER A 65 19.74 16.50 -4.65
CA SER A 65 19.89 17.14 -3.33
C SER A 65 18.65 17.97 -2.98
N GLU A 66 18.13 18.69 -3.97
CA GLU A 66 16.90 19.46 -3.84
C GLU A 66 15.70 18.57 -3.49
N ALA A 67 15.52 17.46 -4.20
CA ALA A 67 14.45 16.50 -3.93
C ALA A 67 14.54 15.90 -2.51
N ARG A 68 15.77 15.72 -1.98
CA ARG A 68 15.97 15.31 -0.58
C ARG A 68 15.53 16.37 0.42
N GLN A 69 15.87 17.64 0.17
CA GLN A 69 15.48 18.76 1.02
C GLN A 69 13.96 18.92 1.07
N ILE A 70 13.30 18.88 -0.10
CA ILE A 70 11.84 18.95 -0.20
C ILE A 70 11.14 17.88 0.67
N ALA A 71 11.71 16.67 0.75
CA ALA A 71 11.17 15.62 1.61
C ALA A 71 11.29 15.91 3.11
N GLN A 72 12.19 16.80 3.52
CA GLN A 72 12.44 17.18 4.92
C GLN A 72 11.73 18.47 5.31
N GLU A 73 11.35 19.30 4.34
CA GLU A 73 10.62 20.53 4.59
C GLU A 73 9.26 20.24 5.22
N VAL A 74 8.93 20.98 6.27
CA VAL A 74 7.63 20.89 6.92
C VAL A 74 6.56 21.58 6.09
N SER A 75 5.36 21.03 6.05
CA SER A 75 4.20 21.70 5.47
C SER A 75 3.56 22.64 6.48
N THR A 76 3.20 23.83 6.04
CA THR A 76 2.38 24.79 6.80
C THR A 76 0.89 24.60 6.52
N GLY A 77 0.53 23.68 5.63
CA GLY A 77 -0.85 23.41 5.23
C GLY A 77 -1.71 22.72 6.28
N THR A 78 -2.96 22.50 5.90
CA THR A 78 -3.94 21.74 6.65
C THR A 78 -4.88 20.97 5.73
N LEU A 79 -5.67 20.07 6.32
CA LEU A 79 -6.73 19.32 5.63
C LEU A 79 -8.08 19.78 6.14
N ARG A 80 -8.87 20.44 5.28
CA ARG A 80 -10.20 20.92 5.61
C ARG A 80 -11.25 19.85 5.32
N PRO A 81 -12.15 19.54 6.27
CA PRO A 81 -13.24 18.59 6.04
C PRO A 81 -14.29 19.15 5.06
N ALA A 82 -14.71 18.31 4.10
CA ALA A 82 -15.80 18.60 3.16
C ALA A 82 -16.93 17.58 3.36
N LYS A 83 -17.73 17.78 4.41
CA LYS A 83 -18.80 16.85 4.82
C LYS A 83 -19.85 16.66 3.73
N GLU A 84 -20.17 17.72 2.99
CA GLU A 84 -21.15 17.73 1.91
C GLU A 84 -20.75 16.87 0.69
N GLU A 85 -19.46 16.65 0.51
CA GLU A 85 -18.93 15.78 -0.55
C GLU A 85 -18.70 14.34 -0.10
N SER A 86 -18.77 14.13 1.21
CA SER A 86 -18.52 12.85 1.86
C SER A 86 -19.74 11.91 1.77
N LYS A 87 -19.53 10.64 2.10
CA LYS A 87 -20.60 9.64 2.24
C LYS A 87 -20.46 8.93 3.57
N ASN A 88 -21.51 8.93 4.40
CA ASN A 88 -21.54 8.33 5.73
C ASN A 88 -20.44 8.90 6.66
N TRP A 89 -20.23 10.20 6.66
CA TRP A 89 -19.17 10.90 7.38
C TRP A 89 -18.95 10.39 8.81
N ASP A 90 -20.02 10.22 9.58
CA ASP A 90 -19.91 9.89 11.01
C ASP A 90 -19.55 8.42 11.27
N ASN A 91 -19.77 7.53 10.29
CA ASN A 91 -19.61 6.08 10.46
C ASN A 91 -18.52 5.46 9.59
N THR A 92 -17.86 6.24 8.73
CA THR A 92 -16.81 5.73 7.85
C THR A 92 -15.43 6.04 8.38
N GLU A 93 -14.51 5.11 8.17
CA GLU A 93 -13.09 5.27 8.47
C GLU A 93 -12.22 5.44 7.21
N ASN A 94 -12.84 5.39 6.01
CA ASN A 94 -12.13 5.65 4.75
C ASN A 94 -11.98 7.14 4.50
N ILE A 95 -10.86 7.55 3.93
CA ILE A 95 -10.50 8.96 3.72
C ILE A 95 -10.14 9.19 2.26
N TYR A 96 -10.72 10.23 1.65
CA TYR A 96 -10.38 10.75 0.34
C TYR A 96 -9.86 12.18 0.48
N ILE A 97 -8.62 12.43 0.09
CA ILE A 97 -7.96 13.73 0.22
C ILE A 97 -7.76 14.35 -1.16
N GLU A 98 -8.33 15.52 -1.38
CA GLU A 98 -8.04 16.34 -2.55
C GLU A 98 -6.86 17.25 -2.26
N GLY A 99 -5.76 17.05 -2.99
CA GLY A 99 -4.59 17.88 -2.80
C GLY A 99 -3.36 17.38 -3.53
N ASP A 100 -2.30 18.16 -3.51
CA ASP A 100 -0.98 17.71 -3.93
C ASP A 100 -0.51 16.61 -2.98
N ASN A 101 -0.11 15.49 -3.55
CA ASN A 101 0.22 14.31 -2.75
C ASN A 101 1.52 14.47 -1.94
N LEU A 102 2.46 15.31 -2.36
CA LEU A 102 3.67 15.59 -1.59
C LEU A 102 3.32 16.31 -0.28
N GLU A 103 2.52 17.38 -0.37
CA GLU A 103 2.09 18.13 0.80
C GLU A 103 1.20 17.29 1.71
N VAL A 104 0.28 16.52 1.14
CA VAL A 104 -0.56 15.60 1.92
C VAL A 104 0.29 14.55 2.64
N LEU A 105 1.27 13.94 1.98
CA LEU A 105 2.18 12.98 2.61
C LEU A 105 2.98 13.60 3.76
N LYS A 106 3.40 14.87 3.66
CA LYS A 106 4.04 15.60 4.77
C LYS A 106 3.08 15.75 5.95
N LEU A 107 1.85 16.17 5.71
CA LEU A 107 0.82 16.34 6.74
C LEU A 107 0.46 15.02 7.45
N LEU A 108 0.43 13.92 6.73
CA LEU A 108 0.11 12.60 7.27
C LEU A 108 1.21 12.02 8.14
N GLN A 109 2.48 12.51 8.05
CA GLN A 109 3.62 11.92 8.76
C GLN A 109 3.37 11.76 10.26
N LYS A 110 2.83 12.76 10.92
CA LYS A 110 2.67 12.74 12.38
C LYS A 110 1.56 11.80 12.84
N SER A 111 0.45 11.77 12.11
CA SER A 111 -0.74 10.98 12.46
C SER A 111 -0.65 9.51 12.05
N TYR A 112 0.05 9.24 10.95
CA TYR A 112 0.06 7.90 10.32
C TYR A 112 1.44 7.28 10.18
N HIS A 113 2.45 7.80 10.86
CA HIS A 113 3.80 7.21 10.88
C HIS A 113 3.76 5.74 11.33
N GLY A 114 4.29 4.85 10.50
CA GLY A 114 4.36 3.42 10.82
C GLY A 114 2.99 2.71 10.93
N LYS A 115 1.91 3.24 10.32
CA LYS A 115 0.55 2.68 10.44
C LYS A 115 -0.01 2.06 9.14
N ILE A 116 0.60 2.33 7.99
CA ILE A 116 0.12 1.84 6.70
C ILE A 116 0.66 0.44 6.42
N LYS A 117 -0.23 -0.51 6.24
CA LYS A 117 0.14 -1.91 5.96
C LYS A 117 0.46 -2.16 4.49
N MET A 118 -0.26 -1.50 3.60
CA MET A 118 -0.10 -1.63 2.16
C MET A 118 -0.15 -0.26 1.49
N ILE A 119 0.81 0.01 0.62
CA ILE A 119 0.74 1.13 -0.32
C ILE A 119 0.64 0.56 -1.73
N TYR A 120 -0.32 1.06 -2.52
CA TYR A 120 -0.35 0.84 -3.96
C TYR A 120 -0.34 2.19 -4.65
N ILE A 121 0.48 2.36 -5.67
CA ILE A 121 0.50 3.57 -6.50
C ILE A 121 0.65 3.25 -7.97
N ASP A 122 0.03 4.11 -8.77
CA ASP A 122 0.12 4.15 -10.23
C ASP A 122 0.57 5.54 -10.68
N PRO A 123 1.88 5.87 -10.53
CA PRO A 123 2.40 7.19 -10.85
C PRO A 123 2.42 7.43 -12.36
N PRO A 124 2.60 8.68 -12.83
CA PRO A 124 2.83 8.97 -14.25
C PRO A 124 4.00 8.15 -14.80
N TYR A 125 3.82 7.54 -16.00
CA TYR A 125 4.82 6.65 -16.61
C TYR A 125 5.92 7.38 -17.37
N ASN A 126 5.86 8.71 -17.42
CA ASN A 126 6.81 9.54 -18.15
C ASN A 126 6.86 9.20 -19.65
N THR A 127 5.71 9.12 -20.30
CA THR A 127 5.58 8.77 -21.72
C THR A 127 5.78 9.96 -22.68
N GLY A 128 6.22 11.13 -22.18
CA GLY A 128 6.36 12.36 -22.93
C GLY A 128 5.06 13.15 -23.08
N LYS A 129 3.95 12.61 -22.62
CA LYS A 129 2.62 13.24 -22.59
C LYS A 129 2.04 13.36 -21.19
N ASP A 130 2.70 12.76 -20.24
CA ASP A 130 2.29 12.74 -18.84
C ASP A 130 2.63 14.06 -18.16
N PHE A 131 1.78 14.48 -17.24
CA PHE A 131 2.05 15.60 -16.36
C PHE A 131 3.04 15.16 -15.28
N VAL A 132 4.15 15.87 -15.14
CA VAL A 132 5.07 15.75 -14.03
C VAL A 132 4.90 16.98 -13.16
N TYR A 133 4.63 16.76 -11.88
CA TYR A 133 4.49 17.83 -10.91
C TYR A 133 5.83 18.57 -10.77
N LYS A 134 5.80 19.90 -10.87
CA LYS A 134 6.96 20.73 -10.54
C LYS A 134 6.82 21.16 -9.08
N ASP A 135 7.55 20.50 -8.22
CA ASP A 135 7.64 20.88 -6.82
C ASP A 135 8.57 22.10 -6.72
N ASN A 136 8.09 23.20 -6.16
CA ASN A 136 8.83 24.45 -5.97
C ASN A 136 9.28 24.58 -4.51
N PHE A 137 10.52 25.10 -4.31
CA PHE A 137 11.11 25.28 -2.99
C PHE A 137 10.45 26.32 -2.09
N THR A 138 9.70 27.27 -2.64
CA THR A 138 9.28 28.46 -1.89
C THR A 138 7.87 28.43 -1.33
N ASP A 139 6.95 27.75 -1.97
CA ASP A 139 5.58 27.56 -1.44
C ASP A 139 4.79 26.56 -2.28
N ASN A 140 4.77 25.31 -1.82
CA ASN A 140 4.03 24.22 -2.50
C ASN A 140 2.51 24.42 -2.42
N ILE A 141 2.01 25.06 -1.35
CA ILE A 141 0.57 25.32 -1.17
C ILE A 141 0.11 26.44 -2.09
N GLU A 142 0.90 27.50 -2.25
CA GLU A 142 0.61 28.57 -3.21
C GLU A 142 0.63 28.03 -4.64
N ASN A 143 1.62 27.19 -4.96
CA ASN A 143 1.69 26.50 -6.26
C ASN A 143 0.47 25.57 -6.47
N TYR A 144 0.06 24.82 -5.45
CA TYR A 144 -1.15 24.02 -5.48
C TYR A 144 -2.41 24.87 -5.77
N LYS A 145 -2.58 26.00 -5.10
CA LYS A 145 -3.71 26.92 -5.34
C LYS A 145 -3.71 27.51 -6.75
N LYS A 146 -2.53 27.79 -7.31
CA LYS A 146 -2.38 28.27 -8.70
C LYS A 146 -2.73 27.17 -9.71
N VAL A 147 -2.26 25.92 -9.47
CA VAL A 147 -2.52 24.75 -10.33
C VAL A 147 -4.00 24.37 -10.34
N THR A 148 -4.67 24.49 -9.19
CA THR A 148 -6.09 24.17 -9.05
C THR A 148 -7.03 25.31 -9.45
N GLY A 149 -6.47 26.48 -9.84
CA GLY A 149 -7.28 27.65 -10.24
C GLY A 149 -7.99 28.35 -9.09
N GLN A 150 -7.57 28.13 -7.86
CA GLN A 150 -8.12 28.78 -6.66
C GLN A 150 -7.62 30.24 -6.49
N VAL A 151 -6.55 30.61 -7.18
CA VAL A 151 -6.01 31.98 -7.23
C VAL A 151 -5.85 32.40 -8.70
N SER A 152 -6.45 33.55 -9.06
CA SER A 152 -6.33 34.14 -10.38
C SER A 152 -5.04 34.94 -10.45
N GLU A 153 -3.98 34.39 -10.99
CA GLU A 153 -2.91 35.08 -11.72
C GLU A 153 -2.00 34.04 -12.37
N GLU A 154 -1.73 34.20 -13.66
CA GLU A 154 -0.87 33.45 -14.58
C GLU A 154 -0.33 32.12 -14.02
N GLY A 155 -1.19 31.12 -14.05
CA GLY A 155 -0.92 29.78 -13.49
C GLY A 155 0.37 29.19 -14.00
N THR A 156 1.20 28.77 -13.11
CA THR A 156 2.34 27.92 -13.42
C THR A 156 1.79 26.71 -14.17
N LYS A 157 2.07 26.60 -15.46
CA LYS A 157 1.60 25.50 -16.30
C LYS A 157 2.13 24.19 -15.73
N LEU A 158 1.23 23.24 -15.45
CA LEU A 158 1.60 21.83 -15.48
C LEU A 158 2.25 21.60 -16.84
N THR A 159 3.56 21.48 -16.90
CA THR A 159 4.25 21.28 -18.17
C THR A 159 4.33 19.79 -18.43
N THR A 160 3.90 19.40 -19.64
CA THR A 160 4.22 18.05 -20.13
C THR A 160 5.75 17.90 -20.14
N ASN A 161 6.23 16.82 -19.52
CA ASN A 161 7.63 16.46 -19.58
C ASN A 161 7.89 15.82 -20.95
N THR A 162 8.44 16.58 -21.89
CA THR A 162 8.63 16.09 -23.26
C THR A 162 9.99 15.41 -23.42
N ASP A 163 10.08 14.40 -24.30
CA ASP A 163 11.31 13.67 -24.61
C ASP A 163 12.45 14.60 -25.10
N THR A 164 12.12 15.80 -25.55
CA THR A 164 13.07 16.83 -26.00
C THR A 164 13.60 17.70 -24.85
N ASP A 165 13.06 17.56 -23.62
CA ASP A 165 13.61 18.21 -22.44
C ASP A 165 14.89 17.49 -22.01
N GLY A 166 16.03 18.15 -21.97
CA GLY A 166 17.31 17.59 -21.51
C GLY A 166 17.30 17.09 -20.05
N ARG A 167 16.20 17.32 -19.31
CA ARG A 167 15.98 16.89 -17.93
C ARG A 167 14.82 15.91 -17.77
N TYR A 168 14.42 15.27 -18.83
CA TYR A 168 13.24 14.40 -18.91
C TYR A 168 13.13 13.40 -17.75
N HIS A 169 14.13 12.53 -17.57
CA HIS A 169 14.17 11.58 -16.45
C HIS A 169 14.42 12.26 -15.10
N SER A 170 15.24 13.32 -15.05
CA SER A 170 15.54 14.05 -13.82
C SER A 170 14.30 14.70 -13.21
N ASN A 171 13.44 15.29 -14.03
CA ASN A 171 12.19 15.91 -13.57
C ASN A 171 11.28 14.87 -12.93
N TRP A 172 11.17 13.67 -13.53
CA TRP A 172 10.38 12.58 -13.00
C TRP A 172 10.96 12.02 -11.69
N LEU A 173 12.28 11.86 -11.62
CA LEU A 173 12.98 11.41 -10.41
C LEU A 173 12.84 12.43 -9.26
N ASN A 174 12.92 13.72 -9.54
CA ASN A 174 12.74 14.79 -8.57
C ASN A 174 11.31 14.76 -7.97
N MET A 175 10.31 14.48 -8.80
CA MET A 175 8.92 14.31 -8.35
C MET A 175 8.74 13.05 -7.49
N MET A 176 9.31 11.91 -7.89
CA MET A 176 9.07 10.64 -7.22
C MET A 176 9.84 10.46 -5.91
N TYR A 177 11.09 10.96 -5.85
CA TYR A 177 11.97 10.76 -4.69
C TYR A 177 11.35 11.20 -3.36
N PRO A 178 10.90 12.45 -3.20
CA PRO A 178 10.36 12.92 -1.92
C PRO A 178 9.09 12.16 -1.53
N ARG A 179 8.23 11.82 -2.50
CA ARG A 179 6.99 11.08 -2.28
C ARG A 179 7.25 9.67 -1.77
N LEU A 180 8.17 8.93 -2.39
CA LEU A 180 8.54 7.58 -1.96
C LEU A 180 9.24 7.59 -0.60
N LYS A 181 10.09 8.58 -0.33
CA LYS A 181 10.75 8.75 0.98
C LYS A 181 9.73 8.94 2.10
N LEU A 182 8.76 9.83 1.92
CA LEU A 182 7.69 10.05 2.88
C LEU A 182 6.75 8.83 3.01
N ALA A 183 6.44 8.17 1.90
CA ALA A 183 5.61 6.97 1.88
C ALA A 183 6.23 5.82 2.68
N ARG A 184 7.57 5.63 2.57
CA ARG A 184 8.29 4.62 3.37
C ARG A 184 8.09 4.82 4.88
N ASN A 185 8.12 6.05 5.35
CA ASN A 185 7.94 6.36 6.77
C ASN A 185 6.54 6.01 7.28
N LEU A 186 5.53 6.08 6.41
CA LEU A 186 4.15 5.74 6.78
C LEU A 186 3.92 4.22 6.89
N LEU A 187 4.73 3.38 6.21
CA LEU A 187 4.59 1.93 6.27
C LEU A 187 4.86 1.38 7.68
N THR A 188 4.11 0.34 8.05
CA THR A 188 4.45 -0.55 9.18
C THR A 188 5.77 -1.27 8.89
N ASP A 189 6.45 -1.81 9.90
CA ASP A 189 7.74 -2.50 9.70
C ASP A 189 7.62 -3.72 8.76
N ASP A 190 6.48 -4.38 8.75
CA ASP A 190 6.12 -5.47 7.85
C ASP A 190 5.24 -5.01 6.68
N GLY A 191 5.18 -3.71 6.42
CA GLY A 191 4.41 -3.10 5.36
C GLY A 191 5.07 -3.22 3.99
N VAL A 192 4.26 -3.17 2.93
CA VAL A 192 4.69 -3.38 1.54
C VAL A 192 4.16 -2.28 0.64
N ILE A 193 5.00 -1.83 -0.29
CA ILE A 193 4.61 -0.94 -1.39
C ILE A 193 4.62 -1.68 -2.72
N PHE A 194 3.58 -1.45 -3.52
CA PHE A 194 3.40 -1.93 -4.88
C PHE A 194 3.35 -0.72 -5.81
N ILE A 195 4.19 -0.69 -6.83
CA ILE A 195 4.32 0.44 -7.76
C ILE A 195 4.16 -0.05 -9.19
N SER A 196 3.08 0.36 -9.84
CA SER A 196 2.88 0.12 -11.27
C SER A 196 3.75 1.06 -12.10
N ILE A 197 4.37 0.58 -13.15
CA ILE A 197 5.22 1.36 -14.07
C ILE A 197 5.35 0.65 -15.43
N ASP A 198 5.77 1.37 -16.46
CA ASP A 198 6.13 0.78 -17.74
C ASP A 198 7.67 0.80 -17.99
N ASP A 199 8.07 0.42 -19.20
CA ASP A 199 9.47 0.34 -19.60
C ASP A 199 10.19 1.69 -19.74
N ASN A 200 9.48 2.82 -19.67
CA ASN A 200 10.14 4.14 -19.73
C ASN A 200 10.95 4.41 -18.45
N GLU A 201 10.40 4.08 -17.28
CA GLU A 201 11.01 4.46 -15.98
C GLU A 201 11.26 3.27 -15.04
N VAL A 202 10.96 2.02 -15.40
CA VAL A 202 11.11 0.86 -14.49
C VAL A 202 12.54 0.72 -13.94
N THR A 203 13.55 0.99 -14.77
CA THR A 203 14.95 0.89 -14.35
C THR A 203 15.34 1.98 -13.37
N ASN A 204 14.94 3.23 -13.64
CA ASN A 204 15.19 4.37 -12.77
C ASN A 204 14.43 4.22 -11.47
N LEU A 205 13.16 3.82 -11.53
CA LEU A 205 12.33 3.56 -10.34
C LEU A 205 12.93 2.47 -9.46
N LYS A 206 13.39 1.36 -10.06
CA LYS A 206 14.04 0.31 -9.27
C LYS A 206 15.25 0.83 -8.51
N LYS A 207 16.14 1.57 -9.16
CA LYS A 207 17.32 2.16 -8.50
C LYS A 207 16.95 3.18 -7.43
N LEU A 208 15.91 3.98 -7.68
CA LEU A 208 15.37 4.91 -6.71
C LEU A 208 14.83 4.20 -5.46
N CYS A 209 14.09 3.11 -5.65
CA CYS A 209 13.55 2.30 -4.57
C CYS A 209 14.65 1.52 -3.83
N ASP A 210 15.68 1.01 -4.53
CA ASP A 210 16.84 0.38 -3.90
C ASP A 210 17.52 1.36 -2.91
N GLU A 211 17.63 2.64 -3.27
CA GLU A 211 18.18 3.67 -2.38
C GLU A 211 17.26 3.99 -1.19
N ILE A 212 15.95 4.15 -1.45
CA ILE A 212 14.99 4.60 -0.43
C ILE A 212 14.61 3.49 0.54
N PHE A 213 14.32 2.30 0.03
CA PHE A 213 13.82 1.16 0.82
C PHE A 213 14.94 0.23 1.27
N GLY A 214 16.09 0.22 0.58
CA GLY A 214 17.17 -0.74 0.71
C GLY A 214 17.05 -1.88 -0.31
N GLU A 215 18.15 -2.24 -0.96
CA GLU A 215 18.18 -3.30 -1.98
C GLU A 215 17.76 -4.66 -1.40
N GLU A 216 18.10 -4.93 -0.14
CA GLU A 216 17.71 -6.15 0.60
C GLU A 216 16.20 -6.28 0.84
N ASN A 217 15.46 -5.19 0.74
CA ASN A 217 14.01 -5.16 0.92
C ASN A 217 13.24 -5.26 -0.41
N PHE A 218 13.97 -5.40 -1.53
CA PHE A 218 13.36 -5.72 -2.82
C PHE A 218 12.76 -7.13 -2.79
N ILE A 219 11.48 -7.24 -3.16
CA ILE A 219 10.78 -8.53 -3.18
C ILE A 219 10.76 -9.11 -4.59
N ASN A 220 10.08 -8.44 -5.52
CA ASN A 220 9.95 -8.89 -6.91
C ASN A 220 9.64 -7.75 -7.88
N THR A 221 9.90 -8.02 -9.16
CA THR A 221 9.27 -7.33 -10.29
C THR A 221 8.29 -8.30 -10.94
N ILE A 222 7.03 -7.92 -11.06
CA ILE A 222 6.00 -8.70 -11.75
C ILE A 222 5.79 -8.12 -13.15
N ASN A 223 5.73 -8.98 -14.16
CA ASN A 223 5.42 -8.63 -15.53
C ASN A 223 3.93 -8.88 -15.77
N ILE A 224 3.19 -7.82 -16.10
CA ILE A 224 1.74 -7.87 -16.29
C ILE A 224 1.45 -7.68 -17.77
N LYS A 225 0.75 -8.62 -18.38
CA LYS A 225 0.26 -8.49 -19.75
C LYS A 225 -0.90 -7.53 -19.81
N ALA A 226 -0.62 -6.29 -20.23
CA ALA A 226 -1.59 -5.20 -20.26
C ALA A 226 -2.30 -5.01 -21.62
N LYS A 227 -1.69 -5.49 -22.71
CA LYS A 227 -2.23 -5.30 -24.06
C LYS A 227 -2.18 -6.60 -24.85
N ALA A 228 -3.16 -6.82 -25.75
CA ALA A 228 -3.14 -7.94 -26.67
C ALA A 228 -1.96 -7.82 -27.66
N SER A 229 -1.33 -8.95 -27.98
CA SER A 229 -0.23 -9.01 -28.97
C SER A 229 -0.74 -8.95 -30.41
N SER A 230 -2.04 -9.23 -30.65
CA SER A 230 -2.67 -9.29 -31.98
C SER A 230 -3.42 -8.01 -32.32
N GLY A 231 -3.22 -7.52 -33.51
CA GLY A 231 -3.93 -6.36 -34.09
C GLY A 231 -3.19 -5.88 -35.32
N ALA A 232 -3.89 -5.47 -36.38
CA ALA A 232 -3.29 -4.83 -37.56
C ALA A 232 -2.60 -3.54 -37.10
N SER A 233 -1.27 -3.51 -37.14
CA SER A 233 -0.49 -2.31 -36.82
C SER A 233 -0.38 -1.43 -38.06
N GLY A 234 -0.84 -0.20 -37.90
CA GLY A 234 -0.58 0.86 -38.89
C GLY A 234 0.78 1.50 -38.63
N GLY A 235 1.70 1.35 -39.59
CA GLY A 235 2.90 2.13 -39.81
C GLY A 235 3.81 2.50 -38.62
N GLY A 236 5.04 1.95 -38.62
CA GLY A 236 6.12 2.33 -37.68
C GLY A 236 6.50 1.28 -36.64
N GLU A 237 5.69 0.24 -36.43
CA GLU A 237 5.98 -0.84 -35.48
C GLU A 237 6.97 -1.89 -36.01
N ASP A 238 7.29 -1.88 -37.28
CA ASP A 238 8.18 -2.88 -37.91
C ASP A 238 9.65 -2.79 -37.44
N LYS A 239 10.02 -1.70 -36.75
CA LYS A 239 11.37 -1.52 -36.19
C LYS A 239 11.47 -1.95 -34.73
N LYS A 240 10.36 -2.12 -34.01
CA LYS A 240 10.34 -2.48 -32.57
C LYS A 240 9.25 -3.49 -32.29
N LEU A 241 9.49 -4.36 -31.34
CA LEU A 241 8.46 -5.25 -30.81
C LEU A 241 7.36 -4.41 -30.14
N LYS A 242 6.11 -4.89 -30.26
CA LYS A 242 4.95 -4.24 -29.64
C LYS A 242 5.05 -4.30 -28.11
N LYS A 243 4.91 -3.14 -27.46
CA LYS A 243 4.80 -3.06 -26.00
C LYS A 243 3.48 -3.65 -25.56
N ASN A 244 3.50 -4.75 -24.83
CA ASN A 244 2.32 -5.46 -24.35
C ASN A 244 2.33 -5.76 -22.86
N ILE A 245 3.40 -5.36 -22.16
CA ILE A 245 3.56 -5.56 -20.72
C ILE A 245 3.68 -4.24 -19.97
N GLU A 246 3.29 -4.27 -18.72
CA GLU A 246 3.59 -3.29 -17.68
C GLU A 246 4.28 -4.02 -16.52
N TYR A 247 4.94 -3.27 -15.66
CA TYR A 247 5.68 -3.82 -14.51
C TYR A 247 5.00 -3.41 -13.20
N LEU A 248 5.12 -4.27 -12.21
CA LEU A 248 4.77 -3.97 -10.83
C LEU A 248 6.00 -4.24 -9.96
N LEU A 249 6.59 -3.19 -9.41
CA LEU A 249 7.70 -3.29 -8.48
C LEU A 249 7.16 -3.46 -7.07
N ILE A 250 7.80 -4.33 -6.28
CA ILE A 250 7.38 -4.67 -4.92
C ILE A 250 8.57 -4.54 -3.98
N TYR A 251 8.40 -3.70 -2.95
CA TYR A 251 9.35 -3.53 -1.86
C TYR A 251 8.65 -3.66 -0.50
N SER A 252 9.32 -4.30 0.46
CA SER A 252 8.94 -4.19 1.86
C SER A 252 9.61 -2.97 2.51
N LYS A 253 9.08 -2.49 3.64
CA LYS A 253 9.77 -1.46 4.42
C LYS A 253 11.05 -2.00 5.06
N SER A 254 11.01 -3.23 5.54
CA SER A 254 12.14 -3.87 6.21
C SER A 254 12.10 -5.39 6.07
N ILE A 255 13.17 -6.04 6.48
CA ILE A 255 13.33 -7.51 6.52
C ILE A 255 12.30 -8.21 7.44
N LYS A 256 11.53 -7.47 8.25
CA LYS A 256 10.45 -8.03 9.09
C LYS A 256 9.26 -8.53 8.28
N PHE A 257 9.17 -8.19 7.00
CA PHE A 257 8.20 -8.80 6.10
C PHE A 257 8.54 -10.28 5.90
N GLU A 258 7.63 -11.18 6.29
CA GLU A 258 7.88 -12.63 6.22
C GLU A 258 7.50 -13.23 4.87
N ASN A 259 6.25 -13.10 4.46
CA ASN A 259 5.77 -13.69 3.21
C ASN A 259 4.39 -13.18 2.77
N PHE A 260 4.12 -13.34 1.48
CA PHE A 260 2.77 -13.19 0.91
C PHE A 260 1.95 -14.46 1.06
N ASN A 261 0.63 -14.31 1.10
CA ASN A 261 -0.26 -15.43 0.81
C ASN A 261 0.00 -15.93 -0.62
N SER A 262 0.03 -17.24 -0.79
CA SER A 262 0.13 -17.82 -2.12
C SER A 262 -1.15 -17.56 -2.90
N ILE A 263 -1.01 -17.05 -4.12
CA ILE A 263 -2.10 -16.87 -5.07
C ILE A 263 -2.06 -17.97 -6.14
N PHE A 264 -3.24 -18.42 -6.54
CA PHE A 264 -3.38 -19.53 -7.46
C PHE A 264 -4.29 -19.14 -8.63
N LYS A 265 -4.00 -19.74 -9.77
CA LYS A 265 -4.90 -19.78 -10.91
C LYS A 265 -5.69 -21.08 -10.81
N TYR A 266 -6.99 -20.95 -10.86
CA TYR A 266 -7.91 -22.07 -10.78
C TYR A 266 -8.42 -22.42 -12.18
N THR A 267 -8.30 -23.69 -12.56
CA THR A 267 -8.74 -24.18 -13.88
C THR A 267 -9.41 -25.55 -13.68
N PRO A 268 -10.62 -25.78 -14.22
CA PRO A 268 -11.20 -27.13 -14.22
C PRO A 268 -10.20 -28.15 -14.78
N LEU A 269 -10.06 -29.29 -14.11
CA LEU A 269 -9.01 -30.27 -14.44
C LEU A 269 -9.17 -30.85 -15.84
N ASP A 270 -10.40 -31.08 -16.28
CA ASP A 270 -10.74 -31.53 -17.63
C ASP A 270 -10.26 -30.55 -18.70
N GLU A 271 -10.59 -29.26 -18.55
CA GLU A 271 -10.14 -28.19 -19.44
C GLU A 271 -8.61 -28.06 -19.44
N TYR A 272 -7.98 -28.21 -18.26
CA TYR A 272 -6.53 -28.17 -18.11
C TYR A 272 -5.85 -29.30 -18.87
N ILE A 273 -6.38 -30.54 -18.75
CA ILE A 273 -5.87 -31.71 -19.45
C ILE A 273 -6.05 -31.54 -20.97
N GLU A 274 -7.24 -31.13 -21.41
CA GLU A 274 -7.50 -30.88 -22.85
C GLU A 274 -6.58 -29.83 -23.44
N LYS A 275 -6.36 -28.73 -22.77
CA LYS A 275 -5.44 -27.68 -23.21
C LYS A 275 -4.02 -28.22 -23.37
N ARG A 276 -3.53 -28.97 -22.38
CA ARG A 276 -2.19 -29.58 -22.45
C ARG A 276 -2.07 -30.55 -23.61
N LYS A 277 -3.09 -31.38 -23.85
CA LYS A 277 -3.12 -32.31 -25.03
C LYS A 277 -3.04 -31.53 -26.34
N LYS A 278 -3.76 -30.40 -26.48
CA LYS A 278 -3.70 -29.51 -27.67
C LYS A 278 -2.30 -28.91 -27.86
N ASP A 279 -1.64 -28.55 -26.76
CA ASP A 279 -0.28 -28.01 -26.77
C ASP A 279 0.81 -29.06 -26.95
N GLY A 280 0.44 -30.37 -27.15
CA GLY A 280 1.37 -31.50 -27.30
C GLY A 280 2.08 -31.90 -26.01
N ILE A 281 1.59 -31.49 -24.86
CA ILE A 281 2.19 -31.72 -23.55
C ILE A 281 1.37 -32.75 -22.78
N ASN A 282 1.99 -33.83 -22.30
CA ASN A 282 1.31 -34.83 -21.50
C ASN A 282 0.99 -34.32 -20.10
N PHE A 283 -0.17 -34.75 -19.57
CA PHE A 283 -0.48 -34.53 -18.16
C PHE A 283 0.39 -35.46 -17.30
N ALA A 284 1.05 -34.90 -16.29
CA ALA A 284 2.10 -35.63 -15.56
C ALA A 284 1.55 -36.65 -14.54
N TYR A 285 0.32 -36.46 -14.05
CA TYR A 285 -0.32 -37.30 -13.01
C TYR A 285 -0.98 -38.51 -13.64
N THR A 286 -0.20 -39.55 -13.93
CA THR A 286 -0.67 -40.73 -14.65
C THR A 286 -0.58 -42.04 -13.84
N SER A 287 0.00 -42.02 -12.66
CA SER A 287 0.22 -43.17 -11.79
C SER A 287 -0.64 -43.14 -10.56
N VAL A 288 -1.22 -44.24 -10.16
CA VAL A 288 -2.10 -44.42 -8.99
C VAL A 288 -1.48 -45.45 -8.06
N MET A 289 -1.29 -45.08 -6.79
CA MET A 289 -0.88 -45.99 -5.71
C MET A 289 -2.13 -46.73 -5.20
N ILE A 290 -2.45 -47.90 -5.78
CA ILE A 290 -3.65 -48.64 -5.43
C ILE A 290 -3.55 -49.32 -4.06
N GLU A 291 -2.33 -49.77 -3.69
CA GLU A 291 -2.00 -50.26 -2.36
C GLU A 291 -0.82 -49.49 -1.80
N ASP A 292 -0.95 -48.94 -0.61
CA ASP A 292 0.05 -48.04 -0.01
C ASP A 292 1.30 -48.77 0.53
N GLY A 293 1.22 -50.12 0.70
CA GLY A 293 2.28 -50.91 1.28
C GLY A 293 2.41 -50.76 2.80
N LYS A 294 3.45 -51.40 3.36
CA LYS A 294 3.77 -51.33 4.81
C LYS A 294 5.10 -50.63 5.04
N GLU A 295 5.11 -49.69 5.98
CA GLU A 295 6.32 -48.97 6.39
C GLU A 295 7.13 -49.79 7.39
N SER A 296 8.44 -49.92 7.15
CA SER A 296 9.40 -50.43 8.11
C SER A 296 10.54 -49.44 8.31
N LEU A 297 11.07 -49.29 9.52
CA LEU A 297 12.19 -48.39 9.77
C LEU A 297 13.44 -48.90 8.97
N PHE A 298 13.94 -48.03 8.09
CA PHE A 298 15.16 -48.32 7.34
C PHE A 298 16.39 -47.74 8.08
N THR A 299 16.39 -46.43 8.35
CA THR A 299 17.47 -45.77 9.08
C THR A 299 17.03 -44.41 9.59
N THR A 300 17.83 -43.82 10.50
CA THR A 300 17.70 -42.45 10.94
C THR A 300 19.03 -41.73 10.66
N ILE A 301 18.95 -40.56 9.99
CA ILE A 301 20.10 -39.73 9.64
C ILE A 301 19.90 -38.31 10.23
N LYS A 302 20.99 -37.54 10.27
CA LYS A 302 20.92 -36.15 10.76
C LYS A 302 20.79 -35.14 9.62
N ALA A 303 19.90 -34.19 9.75
CA ALA A 303 19.82 -33.00 8.90
C ALA A 303 21.02 -32.07 9.15
N GLY A 304 21.22 -31.06 8.31
CA GLY A 304 22.32 -30.09 8.45
C GLY A 304 22.26 -29.25 9.73
N ASN A 305 21.10 -29.15 10.35
CA ASN A 305 20.84 -28.47 11.64
C ASN A 305 20.93 -29.42 12.85
N GLY A 306 21.32 -30.69 12.64
CA GLY A 306 21.42 -31.69 13.67
C GLY A 306 20.13 -32.42 14.05
N GLU A 307 18.96 -32.01 13.51
CA GLU A 307 17.69 -32.72 13.72
C GLU A 307 17.66 -34.05 12.96
N GLU A 308 16.82 -34.98 13.45
CA GLU A 308 16.69 -36.30 12.87
C GLU A 308 15.79 -36.32 11.65
N ILE A 309 16.19 -37.08 10.63
CA ILE A 309 15.37 -37.49 9.49
C ILE A 309 15.16 -39.00 9.61
N ILE A 310 13.93 -39.40 9.88
CA ILE A 310 13.57 -40.82 9.96
C ILE A 310 13.21 -41.30 8.55
N ILE A 311 13.93 -42.31 8.04
CA ILE A 311 13.71 -42.91 6.74
C ILE A 311 13.10 -44.27 6.94
N LYS A 312 11.91 -44.49 6.36
CA LYS A 312 11.20 -45.77 6.38
C LYS A 312 11.12 -46.31 4.96
N LYS A 313 11.42 -47.58 4.77
CA LYS A 313 11.18 -48.31 3.53
C LYS A 313 9.72 -48.74 3.44
N VAL A 314 9.12 -48.67 2.28
CA VAL A 314 7.74 -49.10 2.04
C VAL A 314 7.75 -50.36 1.14
N GLU A 315 7.20 -51.45 1.66
CA GLU A 315 7.17 -52.72 0.96
C GLU A 315 5.75 -53.15 0.61
N GLY A 316 5.58 -53.90 -0.51
CA GLY A 316 4.29 -54.41 -0.93
C GLY A 316 3.31 -53.37 -1.51
N TYR A 317 3.79 -52.18 -1.87
CA TYR A 317 2.97 -51.19 -2.57
C TYR A 317 2.65 -51.65 -4.00
N LYS A 318 1.50 -51.27 -4.55
CA LYS A 318 1.12 -51.56 -5.93
C LYS A 318 0.71 -50.30 -6.66
N ILE A 319 1.19 -50.17 -7.90
CA ILE A 319 0.94 -49.05 -8.80
C ILE A 319 0.25 -49.52 -10.06
N LYS A 320 -0.75 -48.76 -10.51
CA LYS A 320 -1.37 -48.89 -11.84
C LYS A 320 -1.39 -47.53 -12.53
N SER A 321 -1.44 -47.52 -13.86
CA SER A 321 -1.69 -46.26 -14.57
C SER A 321 -3.17 -45.90 -14.55
N VAL A 322 -3.46 -44.60 -14.61
CA VAL A 322 -4.84 -44.07 -14.73
C VAL A 322 -5.57 -44.78 -15.88
N LYS A 323 -4.92 -44.89 -17.06
CA LYS A 323 -5.49 -45.54 -18.23
C LYS A 323 -5.87 -46.99 -17.96
N LYS A 324 -4.98 -47.77 -17.30
CA LYS A 324 -5.24 -49.18 -17.00
C LYS A 324 -6.40 -49.38 -16.04
N ILE A 325 -6.55 -48.47 -15.05
CA ILE A 325 -7.69 -48.51 -14.14
C ILE A 325 -8.98 -48.18 -14.89
N ALA A 326 -8.97 -47.17 -15.75
CA ALA A 326 -10.11 -46.79 -16.57
C ALA A 326 -10.60 -47.97 -17.44
N GLU A 327 -9.66 -48.71 -18.06
CA GLU A 327 -9.96 -49.91 -18.84
C GLU A 327 -10.51 -51.05 -17.98
N GLU A 328 -9.89 -51.34 -16.82
CA GLU A 328 -10.32 -52.42 -15.91
C GLU A 328 -11.68 -52.15 -15.26
N GLU A 329 -11.98 -50.90 -14.90
CA GLU A 329 -13.24 -50.50 -14.26
C GLU A 329 -14.34 -50.07 -15.25
N ASN A 330 -13.98 -49.98 -16.55
CA ASN A 330 -14.87 -49.56 -17.63
C ASN A 330 -15.50 -48.15 -17.36
N ILE A 331 -14.65 -47.20 -16.96
CA ILE A 331 -15.02 -45.81 -16.68
C ILE A 331 -14.10 -44.85 -17.46
N GLU A 332 -14.47 -43.58 -17.61
CA GLU A 332 -13.63 -42.55 -18.19
C GLU A 332 -12.43 -42.23 -17.30
N GLU A 333 -11.30 -41.82 -17.90
CA GLU A 333 -10.09 -41.42 -17.14
C GLU A 333 -10.41 -40.31 -16.12
N TYR A 334 -11.35 -39.40 -16.42
CA TYR A 334 -11.73 -38.32 -15.50
C TYR A 334 -12.40 -38.84 -14.21
N GLU A 335 -13.18 -39.93 -14.31
CA GLU A 335 -13.77 -40.59 -13.13
C GLU A 335 -12.71 -41.30 -12.28
N VAL A 336 -11.63 -41.77 -12.89
CA VAL A 336 -10.46 -42.30 -12.15
C VAL A 336 -9.80 -41.18 -11.36
N TYR A 337 -9.65 -39.95 -11.94
CA TYR A 337 -9.14 -38.80 -11.20
C TYR A 337 -9.99 -38.45 -10.00
N LYS A 338 -11.32 -38.50 -10.10
CA LYS A 338 -12.23 -38.27 -8.98
C LYS A 338 -12.10 -39.34 -7.90
N LYS A 339 -12.15 -40.60 -8.29
CA LYS A 339 -12.18 -41.74 -7.37
C LYS A 339 -10.85 -41.92 -6.61
N TYR A 340 -9.73 -41.67 -7.27
CA TYR A 340 -8.39 -41.90 -6.74
C TYR A 340 -7.58 -40.61 -6.47
N ILE A 341 -8.21 -39.46 -6.31
CA ILE A 341 -7.59 -38.13 -6.21
C ILE A 341 -6.41 -38.06 -5.21
N ASN A 342 -6.55 -38.77 -4.07
CA ASN A 342 -5.53 -38.82 -3.01
C ASN A 342 -4.43 -39.86 -3.26
N LYS A 343 -4.58 -40.68 -4.29
CA LYS A 343 -3.66 -41.78 -4.63
C LYS A 343 -2.95 -41.60 -5.98
N ILE A 344 -3.42 -40.65 -6.76
CA ILE A 344 -2.79 -40.27 -8.04
C ILE A 344 -1.59 -39.41 -7.76
N TYR A 345 -0.47 -39.73 -8.40
CA TYR A 345 0.78 -39.00 -8.20
C TYR A 345 1.62 -38.87 -9.49
N THR A 346 2.59 -38.00 -9.42
CA THR A 346 3.69 -37.88 -10.38
C THR A 346 5.02 -37.91 -9.66
N LEU A 347 6.11 -38.20 -10.40
CA LEU A 347 7.46 -38.17 -9.88
C LEU A 347 8.17 -36.89 -10.33
N GLU A 348 8.59 -36.05 -9.39
CA GLU A 348 9.26 -34.79 -9.64
C GLU A 348 10.74 -34.84 -9.29
N ASN A 349 11.58 -34.16 -10.07
CA ASN A 349 13.01 -33.99 -9.77
C ASN A 349 13.15 -32.83 -8.75
N ALA A 350 12.91 -33.11 -7.48
CA ALA A 350 13.15 -32.13 -6.43
C ALA A 350 14.65 -32.04 -6.12
N GLN A 351 15.23 -30.88 -6.39
CA GLN A 351 16.59 -30.55 -5.93
C GLN A 351 16.51 -30.06 -4.48
N THR A 352 16.51 -30.99 -3.54
CA THR A 352 16.45 -30.64 -2.11
C THR A 352 17.59 -31.34 -1.37
N SER A 353 18.13 -30.64 -0.34
CA SER A 353 19.19 -31.25 0.50
C SER A 353 18.73 -32.52 1.22
N ILE A 354 17.43 -32.73 1.39
CA ILE A 354 16.86 -33.97 1.94
C ILE A 354 16.93 -35.10 0.95
N ARG A 355 16.58 -34.85 -0.31
CA ARG A 355 16.69 -35.88 -1.40
C ARG A 355 18.10 -36.44 -1.48
N ASP A 356 19.11 -35.59 -1.50
CA ASP A 356 20.50 -36.01 -1.64
C ASP A 356 20.96 -36.86 -0.46
N ARG A 357 20.56 -36.51 0.77
CA ARG A 357 20.82 -37.30 2.00
C ARG A 357 20.10 -38.65 1.98
N VAL A 358 18.84 -38.67 1.50
CA VAL A 358 18.07 -39.91 1.38
C VAL A 358 18.70 -40.79 0.32
N LEU A 359 19.16 -40.24 -0.82
CA LEU A 359 19.86 -40.97 -1.88
C LEU A 359 21.17 -41.60 -1.36
N GLU A 360 21.95 -40.84 -0.61
CA GLU A 360 23.18 -41.30 0.03
C GLU A 360 22.92 -42.43 1.04
N ALA A 361 21.93 -42.27 1.91
CA ALA A 361 21.56 -43.22 2.93
C ALA A 361 20.98 -44.54 2.37
N THR A 362 20.28 -44.47 1.24
CA THR A 362 19.61 -45.65 0.62
C THR A 362 20.40 -46.30 -0.50
N GLY A 363 21.61 -45.80 -0.83
CA GLY A 363 22.49 -46.38 -1.85
C GLY A 363 21.89 -46.46 -3.25
N GLY A 364 20.87 -45.70 -3.60
CA GLY A 364 20.24 -45.70 -4.94
C GLY A 364 19.38 -46.92 -5.24
N GLU A 365 18.89 -47.65 -4.25
CA GLU A 365 17.91 -48.73 -4.43
C GLU A 365 16.63 -48.21 -5.12
N ASP A 366 16.05 -49.04 -6.02
CA ASP A 366 14.84 -48.69 -6.76
C ASP A 366 13.57 -49.02 -5.94
N GLU A 367 13.40 -48.32 -4.83
CA GLU A 367 12.37 -48.54 -3.85
C GLU A 367 11.65 -47.25 -3.44
N LEU A 368 10.50 -47.38 -2.73
CA LEU A 368 9.78 -46.29 -2.15
C LEU A 368 10.20 -46.05 -0.69
N TYR A 369 10.56 -44.83 -0.36
CA TYR A 369 10.92 -44.43 1.01
C TYR A 369 10.06 -43.25 1.48
N ASN A 370 9.54 -43.35 2.71
CA ASN A 370 8.87 -42.28 3.40
C ASN A 370 9.82 -41.65 4.42
N CYS A 371 10.02 -40.35 4.31
CA CYS A 371 10.92 -39.56 5.16
C CYS A 371 10.13 -38.62 6.04
N TYR A 372 10.42 -38.61 7.34
CA TYR A 372 9.80 -37.76 8.33
C TYR A 372 10.86 -36.84 8.92
N TYR A 373 10.62 -35.53 8.85
CA TYR A 373 11.55 -34.51 9.34
C TYR A 373 10.84 -33.21 9.70
N LYS A 374 11.52 -32.28 10.38
CA LYS A 374 11.04 -30.93 10.64
C LYS A 374 11.75 -29.92 9.72
N PRO A 375 11.06 -29.28 8.77
CA PRO A 375 11.65 -28.21 7.96
C PRO A 375 12.10 -27.03 8.82
N ILE A 376 13.26 -26.44 8.47
CA ILE A 376 13.79 -25.23 9.13
C ILE A 376 13.26 -23.93 8.51
N SER A 377 12.65 -24.01 7.35
CA SER A 377 12.11 -22.87 6.62
C SER A 377 10.86 -23.28 5.83
N GLY A 378 10.15 -22.29 5.32
CA GLY A 378 8.95 -22.49 4.52
C GLY A 378 7.69 -22.73 5.38
N ARG A 379 6.58 -23.06 4.69
CA ARG A 379 5.23 -23.16 5.27
C ARG A 379 5.11 -24.13 6.44
N ASN A 380 5.88 -25.22 6.41
CA ASN A 380 5.84 -26.28 7.43
C ASN A 380 7.01 -26.18 8.44
N LYS A 381 7.61 -25.01 8.62
CA LYS A 381 8.71 -24.79 9.55
C LYS A 381 8.37 -25.33 10.96
N GLY A 382 9.20 -26.23 11.46
CA GLY A 382 9.06 -26.79 12.81
C GLY A 382 7.97 -27.88 12.96
N VAL A 383 7.20 -28.20 11.92
CA VAL A 383 6.15 -29.23 11.93
C VAL A 383 6.68 -30.50 11.31
N ILE A 384 6.46 -31.68 11.93
CA ILE A 384 6.87 -32.97 11.35
C ILE A 384 6.16 -33.16 10.02
N THR A 385 6.94 -33.22 8.95
CA THR A 385 6.49 -33.32 7.57
C THR A 385 6.91 -34.65 6.98
N LYS A 386 5.95 -35.36 6.36
CA LYS A 386 6.20 -36.58 5.58
C LYS A 386 6.45 -36.22 4.11
N VAL A 387 7.54 -36.74 3.55
CA VAL A 387 7.80 -36.71 2.10
C VAL A 387 8.17 -38.10 1.62
N SER A 388 7.76 -38.46 0.41
CA SER A 388 7.99 -39.77 -0.19
C SER A 388 8.93 -39.67 -1.39
N PHE A 389 9.91 -40.51 -1.44
CA PHE A 389 10.86 -40.60 -2.56
C PHE A 389 10.85 -42.00 -3.19
N MET A 390 10.88 -42.05 -4.52
CA MET A 390 10.79 -43.28 -5.28
C MET A 390 11.86 -43.34 -6.37
N GLY A 391 12.26 -44.56 -6.69
CA GLY A 391 13.19 -44.85 -7.78
C GLY A 391 14.68 -44.72 -7.40
N LYS A 392 15.56 -45.10 -8.29
CA LYS A 392 17.01 -45.05 -8.09
C LYS A 392 17.54 -43.64 -7.80
N THR A 393 16.96 -42.64 -8.42
CA THR A 393 17.36 -41.23 -8.26
C THR A 393 16.58 -40.48 -7.16
N LYS A 394 15.75 -41.19 -6.39
CA LYS A 394 14.92 -40.65 -5.32
C LYS A 394 14.11 -39.44 -5.78
N ARG A 395 13.28 -39.65 -6.79
CA ARG A 395 12.33 -38.59 -7.23
C ARG A 395 11.22 -38.42 -6.19
N LEU A 396 10.81 -37.17 -5.97
CA LEU A 396 9.75 -36.83 -5.05
C LEU A 396 8.40 -37.34 -5.59
N VAL A 397 7.65 -38.05 -4.76
CA VAL A 397 6.26 -38.42 -5.03
C VAL A 397 5.35 -37.25 -4.72
N SER A 398 4.81 -36.63 -5.76
CA SER A 398 3.89 -35.49 -5.65
C SER A 398 2.47 -35.93 -5.96
N TYR A 399 1.58 -35.87 -4.98
CA TYR A 399 0.19 -36.29 -5.14
C TYR A 399 -0.67 -35.24 -5.82
N LEU A 400 -1.64 -35.67 -6.64
CA LEU A 400 -2.58 -34.78 -7.33
C LEU A 400 -3.39 -33.94 -6.33
N SER A 401 -3.80 -34.51 -5.22
CA SER A 401 -4.51 -33.83 -4.14
C SER A 401 -3.79 -32.60 -3.56
N ASN A 402 -2.47 -32.49 -3.73
CA ASN A 402 -1.70 -31.33 -3.28
C ASN A 402 -1.85 -30.10 -4.21
N VAL A 403 -2.31 -30.34 -5.46
CA VAL A 403 -2.36 -29.31 -6.51
C VAL A 403 -3.76 -29.14 -7.11
N VAL A 404 -4.76 -29.74 -6.51
CA VAL A 404 -6.18 -29.59 -6.89
C VAL A 404 -7.03 -29.35 -5.67
N GLU A 405 -8.25 -28.83 -5.89
CA GLU A 405 -9.33 -28.71 -4.94
C GLU A 405 -10.60 -29.31 -5.56
N VAL A 406 -11.55 -29.71 -4.74
CA VAL A 406 -12.85 -30.25 -5.20
C VAL A 406 -13.94 -29.26 -4.80
N GLU A 407 -14.58 -28.65 -5.78
CA GLU A 407 -15.71 -27.74 -5.60
C GLU A 407 -16.89 -28.24 -6.46
N ASP A 408 -18.07 -28.26 -5.92
CA ASP A 408 -19.29 -28.70 -6.62
C ASP A 408 -19.13 -29.98 -7.44
N ASN A 409 -18.45 -30.97 -6.87
CA ASN A 409 -18.14 -32.26 -7.52
C ASN A 409 -17.25 -32.17 -8.78
N LYS A 410 -16.55 -31.03 -8.97
CA LYS A 410 -15.54 -30.80 -10.01
C LYS A 410 -14.15 -30.73 -9.39
N ILE A 411 -13.18 -31.28 -10.08
CA ILE A 411 -11.76 -31.14 -9.70
C ILE A 411 -11.23 -29.85 -10.32
N ILE A 412 -10.73 -28.95 -9.49
CA ILE A 412 -10.14 -27.69 -9.91
C ILE A 412 -8.63 -27.75 -9.69
N LYS A 413 -7.87 -27.65 -10.77
CA LYS A 413 -6.41 -27.53 -10.70
C LYS A 413 -6.02 -26.16 -10.21
N LYS A 414 -5.13 -26.09 -9.21
CA LYS A 414 -4.57 -24.85 -8.71
C LYS A 414 -3.07 -24.75 -9.08
N ASP A 415 -2.76 -23.77 -9.90
CA ASP A 415 -1.40 -23.45 -10.28
C ASP A 415 -0.94 -22.19 -9.56
N LYS A 416 0.18 -22.29 -8.83
CA LYS A 416 0.74 -21.13 -8.13
C LYS A 416 1.18 -20.09 -9.15
N ILE A 417 0.67 -18.84 -8.98
CA ILE A 417 1.03 -17.74 -9.86
C ILE A 417 2.43 -17.23 -9.49
N GLY A 418 3.29 -17.09 -10.50
CA GLY A 418 4.64 -16.54 -10.37
C GLY A 418 4.68 -15.04 -10.73
N THR A 419 5.81 -14.59 -11.29
CA THR A 419 6.04 -13.17 -11.63
C THR A 419 5.58 -12.78 -13.04
N LEU A 420 4.93 -13.67 -13.77
CA LEU A 420 4.26 -13.39 -15.04
C LEU A 420 2.74 -13.47 -14.84
N TRP A 421 2.04 -12.36 -15.02
CA TRP A 421 0.60 -12.26 -14.92
C TRP A 421 0.00 -11.97 -16.30
N ASP A 422 -0.44 -13.02 -16.98
CA ASP A 422 -1.02 -12.97 -18.32
C ASP A 422 -2.53 -13.23 -18.37
N ASP A 423 -3.12 -13.45 -17.21
CA ASP A 423 -4.51 -13.87 -17.01
C ASP A 423 -5.45 -12.73 -16.59
N LEU A 424 -4.93 -11.50 -16.40
CA LEU A 424 -5.74 -10.33 -16.10
C LEU A 424 -6.43 -9.79 -17.37
N SER A 425 -7.74 -9.60 -17.31
CA SER A 425 -8.49 -8.99 -18.42
C SER A 425 -8.40 -7.47 -18.38
N TRP A 426 -8.04 -6.87 -19.52
CA TRP A 426 -8.00 -5.43 -19.73
C TRP A 426 -9.13 -4.93 -20.66
N SER A 427 -9.95 -5.84 -21.19
CA SER A 427 -10.93 -5.53 -22.23
C SER A 427 -12.15 -4.74 -21.71
N SER A 428 -12.55 -4.95 -20.45
CA SER A 428 -13.78 -4.37 -19.88
C SER A 428 -13.52 -3.31 -18.80
N ILE A 429 -12.28 -2.84 -18.67
CA ILE A 429 -11.89 -1.87 -17.63
C ILE A 429 -12.73 -0.58 -17.70
N HIS A 430 -13.06 -0.12 -18.90
CA HIS A 430 -13.87 1.08 -19.10
C HIS A 430 -15.28 0.98 -18.48
N LEU A 431 -15.80 -0.24 -18.29
CA LEU A 431 -17.10 -0.50 -17.65
C LEU A 431 -17.00 -0.57 -16.11
N GLU A 432 -15.80 -0.73 -15.55
CA GLU A 432 -15.66 -0.88 -14.11
C GLU A 432 -16.01 0.41 -13.37
N GLY A 433 -16.94 0.29 -12.40
CA GLY A 433 -17.39 1.40 -11.57
C GLY A 433 -18.37 2.35 -12.25
N ASP A 434 -18.84 2.04 -13.46
CA ASP A 434 -19.85 2.79 -14.21
C ASP A 434 -19.50 4.29 -14.37
N ILE A 435 -18.22 4.59 -14.61
CA ILE A 435 -17.68 5.94 -14.77
C ILE A 435 -16.97 6.11 -16.11
N GLU A 436 -17.00 7.32 -16.66
CA GLU A 436 -16.26 7.70 -17.86
C GLU A 436 -14.80 8.01 -17.52
N TYR A 437 -13.95 6.98 -17.56
CA TYR A 437 -12.50 7.12 -17.37
C TYR A 437 -11.78 6.06 -18.19
N ASN A 438 -11.39 6.40 -19.41
CA ASN A 438 -10.95 5.41 -20.40
C ASN A 438 -9.43 5.19 -20.46
N ASN A 439 -8.62 6.15 -19.99
CA ASN A 439 -7.17 6.08 -20.03
C ASN A 439 -6.58 6.04 -18.61
N GLY A 440 -5.55 5.22 -18.39
CA GLY A 440 -4.86 5.13 -17.11
C GLY A 440 -5.60 4.36 -15.99
N LYS A 441 -6.75 3.75 -16.30
CA LYS A 441 -7.51 2.94 -15.32
C LYS A 441 -6.89 1.55 -15.19
N LYS A 442 -6.67 1.09 -13.97
CA LYS A 442 -6.24 -0.28 -13.70
C LYS A 442 -7.45 -1.19 -13.46
N PRO A 443 -7.36 -2.49 -13.84
CA PRO A 443 -8.42 -3.45 -13.54
C PRO A 443 -8.53 -3.68 -12.02
N THR A 444 -9.75 -3.74 -11.50
CA THR A 444 -9.98 -4.08 -10.09
C THR A 444 -9.37 -5.43 -9.72
N ALA A 445 -9.40 -6.41 -10.63
CA ALA A 445 -8.80 -7.73 -10.46
C ALA A 445 -7.29 -7.69 -10.14
N LEU A 446 -6.55 -6.68 -10.63
CA LEU A 446 -5.15 -6.48 -10.25
C LEU A 446 -5.03 -6.17 -8.77
N ILE A 447 -5.75 -5.16 -8.30
CA ILE A 447 -5.66 -4.71 -6.91
C ILE A 447 -6.25 -5.77 -5.96
N GLU A 448 -7.36 -6.42 -6.31
CA GLU A 448 -7.93 -7.54 -5.55
C GLU A 448 -6.89 -8.67 -5.34
N ARG A 449 -6.09 -8.95 -6.39
CA ARG A 449 -4.99 -9.93 -6.28
C ARG A 449 -3.91 -9.48 -5.29
N LEU A 450 -3.53 -8.20 -5.29
CA LEU A 450 -2.58 -7.65 -4.32
C LEU A 450 -3.12 -7.72 -2.89
N LEU A 451 -4.39 -7.37 -2.68
CA LEU A 451 -5.05 -7.48 -1.38
C LEU A 451 -5.07 -8.95 -0.87
N LYS A 452 -5.37 -9.90 -1.74
CA LYS A 452 -5.33 -11.34 -1.42
C LYS A 452 -3.91 -11.83 -1.07
N MET A 453 -2.87 -11.23 -1.66
CA MET A 453 -1.48 -11.53 -1.31
C MET A 453 -1.10 -11.04 0.09
N MET A 454 -1.65 -9.90 0.54
CA MET A 454 -1.24 -9.18 1.75
C MET A 454 -1.91 -9.80 2.96
N ASN A 455 -2.24 -10.73 3.37
CA ASN A 455 -2.77 -11.24 4.67
C ASN A 455 -3.28 -10.12 5.61
N LEU A 456 -4.18 -9.27 5.09
CA LEU A 456 -4.72 -8.11 5.80
C LEU A 456 -5.63 -8.53 6.96
N LYS A 457 -5.57 -7.77 8.07
CA LYS A 457 -6.31 -8.00 9.30
C LYS A 457 -7.20 -6.80 9.62
N ASP A 458 -8.12 -6.98 10.55
CA ASP A 458 -8.95 -5.89 11.08
C ASP A 458 -8.08 -4.76 11.60
N GLY A 459 -8.39 -3.54 11.16
CA GLY A 459 -7.66 -2.34 11.50
C GLY A 459 -6.49 -1.99 10.57
N ASP A 460 -6.06 -2.90 9.67
CA ASP A 460 -5.02 -2.60 8.68
C ASP A 460 -5.44 -1.46 7.75
N MET A 461 -4.46 -0.67 7.32
CA MET A 461 -4.68 0.52 6.51
C MET A 461 -3.96 0.45 5.18
N ILE A 462 -4.67 0.87 4.12
CA ILE A 462 -4.15 0.97 2.76
C ILE A 462 -4.01 2.44 2.38
N LEU A 463 -2.94 2.79 1.67
CA LEU A 463 -2.73 4.13 1.11
C LEU A 463 -2.51 4.06 -0.39
N ASP A 464 -3.20 4.94 -1.13
CA ASP A 464 -2.95 5.20 -2.55
C ASP A 464 -2.88 6.71 -2.78
N PHE A 465 -1.68 7.23 -3.00
CA PHE A 465 -1.46 8.66 -3.17
C PHE A 465 -1.31 9.10 -4.66
N PHE A 466 -1.65 8.21 -5.58
CA PHE A 466 -1.90 8.48 -6.99
C PHE A 466 -3.23 7.83 -7.41
N SER A 467 -4.31 8.13 -6.66
CA SER A 467 -5.54 7.33 -6.69
C SER A 467 -6.31 7.38 -8.01
N GLY A 468 -6.08 8.39 -8.85
CA GLY A 468 -6.70 8.52 -10.17
C GLY A 468 -8.22 8.37 -10.11
N SER A 469 -8.71 7.30 -10.70
CA SER A 469 -10.14 6.94 -10.69
C SER A 469 -10.59 6.14 -9.47
N ALA A 470 -9.81 6.08 -8.39
CA ALA A 470 -10.11 5.38 -7.14
C ALA A 470 -10.34 3.85 -7.30
N THR A 471 -9.52 3.19 -8.13
CA THR A 471 -9.60 1.74 -8.33
C THR A 471 -9.30 0.98 -7.03
N THR A 472 -8.35 1.47 -6.23
CA THR A 472 -7.88 0.83 -5.01
C THR A 472 -9.01 0.61 -3.99
N ILE A 473 -9.77 1.65 -3.67
CA ILE A 473 -10.88 1.52 -2.72
C ILE A 473 -12.05 0.70 -3.29
N HIS A 474 -12.32 0.79 -4.60
CA HIS A 474 -13.34 -0.05 -5.23
C HIS A 474 -12.97 -1.55 -5.10
N SER A 475 -11.71 -1.90 -5.32
CA SER A 475 -11.20 -3.27 -5.14
C SER A 475 -11.22 -3.68 -3.66
N MET A 476 -10.90 -2.75 -2.75
CA MET A 476 -11.00 -2.99 -1.32
C MET A 476 -12.44 -3.30 -0.90
N PHE A 477 -13.42 -2.58 -1.42
CA PHE A 477 -14.83 -2.86 -1.12
C PHE A 477 -15.24 -4.28 -1.53
N LYS A 478 -14.79 -4.78 -2.68
CA LYS A 478 -15.01 -6.18 -3.07
C LYS A 478 -14.29 -7.15 -2.11
N TYR A 479 -13.05 -6.84 -1.75
CA TYR A 479 -12.24 -7.68 -0.87
C TYR A 479 -12.85 -7.81 0.53
N ILE A 480 -13.36 -6.74 1.14
CA ILE A 480 -14.00 -6.80 2.46
C ILE A 480 -15.31 -7.60 2.45
N VAL A 481 -16.04 -7.58 1.34
CA VAL A 481 -17.22 -8.43 1.13
C VAL A 481 -16.85 -9.91 1.15
N GLU A 482 -15.80 -10.29 0.42
CA GLU A 482 -15.38 -11.69 0.30
C GLU A 482 -14.75 -12.24 1.58
N ASN A 483 -14.00 -11.41 2.33
CA ASN A 483 -13.14 -11.87 3.42
C ASN A 483 -13.66 -11.49 4.82
N SER A 484 -14.71 -10.68 4.91
CA SER A 484 -15.33 -10.23 6.20
C SER A 484 -14.33 -9.57 7.14
N VAL A 485 -13.38 -8.78 6.61
CA VAL A 485 -12.37 -8.02 7.36
C VAL A 485 -12.68 -6.53 7.34
N LYS A 486 -12.30 -5.81 8.40
CA LYS A 486 -12.44 -4.35 8.51
C LYS A 486 -11.10 -3.66 8.26
N ILE A 487 -10.89 -3.20 7.05
CA ILE A 487 -9.69 -2.46 6.65
C ILE A 487 -10.06 -1.04 6.22
N LYS A 488 -9.10 -0.11 6.35
CA LYS A 488 -9.28 1.31 6.07
C LYS A 488 -8.47 1.71 4.83
N CYS A 489 -8.95 2.71 4.12
CA CYS A 489 -8.26 3.21 2.93
C CYS A 489 -8.10 4.73 2.99
N ILE A 490 -6.90 5.21 2.69
CA ILE A 490 -6.61 6.63 2.44
C ILE A 490 -6.26 6.78 0.98
N LEU A 491 -7.01 7.63 0.28
CA LEU A 491 -6.78 7.99 -1.11
C LEU A 491 -6.36 9.46 -1.21
N VAL A 492 -5.38 9.76 -2.05
CA VAL A 492 -4.98 11.14 -2.33
C VAL A 492 -5.03 11.37 -3.84
N GLN A 493 -5.68 12.45 -4.26
CA GLN A 493 -5.78 12.85 -5.66
C GLN A 493 -5.67 14.36 -5.84
N LEU A 494 -4.82 14.79 -6.75
CA LEU A 494 -4.78 16.17 -7.20
C LEU A 494 -6.07 16.50 -7.95
N PRO A 495 -6.82 17.56 -7.60
CA PRO A 495 -8.01 18.01 -8.31
C PRO A 495 -7.64 18.73 -9.62
N GLU A 496 -7.14 17.97 -10.60
CA GLU A 496 -6.78 18.50 -11.90
C GLU A 496 -8.01 18.97 -12.68
N SER A 497 -7.94 20.18 -13.22
CA SER A 497 -9.03 20.75 -14.03
C SER A 497 -9.11 20.08 -15.40
N LEU A 498 -10.23 19.44 -15.67
CA LEU A 498 -10.52 18.84 -16.98
C LEU A 498 -10.63 19.91 -18.09
N GLU A 499 -11.00 21.15 -17.78
CA GLU A 499 -11.08 22.23 -18.77
C GLU A 499 -9.68 22.69 -19.21
N ILE A 500 -8.73 22.75 -18.27
CA ILE A 500 -7.32 23.04 -18.58
C ILE A 500 -6.74 21.90 -19.40
N ASN A 501 -6.98 20.66 -18.99
CA ASN A 501 -6.51 19.47 -19.71
C ASN A 501 -7.08 19.40 -21.11
N LEU A 502 -8.37 19.77 -21.31
CA LEU A 502 -9.03 19.80 -22.63
C LEU A 502 -8.36 20.79 -23.58
N LYS A 503 -7.94 21.97 -23.09
CA LYS A 503 -7.27 22.99 -23.91
C LYS A 503 -5.94 22.50 -24.48
N ASN A 504 -5.25 21.64 -23.72
CA ASN A 504 -3.93 21.12 -24.05
C ASN A 504 -3.98 19.75 -24.79
N ALA A 505 -5.17 19.14 -24.88
CA ALA A 505 -5.35 17.81 -25.45
C ALA A 505 -5.63 17.84 -26.96
N SER A 506 -5.23 16.77 -27.65
CA SER A 506 -5.48 16.55 -29.07
C SER A 506 -5.92 15.11 -29.33
N GLY A 507 -6.52 14.87 -30.50
CA GLY A 507 -6.91 13.54 -30.98
C GLY A 507 -7.83 12.79 -30.02
N LYS A 508 -7.53 11.53 -29.74
CA LYS A 508 -8.34 10.65 -28.89
C LYS A 508 -8.43 11.14 -27.44
N ILE A 509 -7.33 11.73 -26.91
CA ILE A 509 -7.29 12.27 -25.54
C ILE A 509 -8.34 13.36 -25.37
N LYS A 510 -8.49 14.25 -26.35
CA LYS A 510 -9.50 15.31 -26.34
C LYS A 510 -10.91 14.75 -26.28
N ILE A 511 -11.19 13.67 -27.02
CA ILE A 511 -12.50 13.00 -27.01
C ILE A 511 -12.79 12.41 -25.63
N ASP A 512 -11.81 11.74 -25.01
CA ASP A 512 -11.97 11.11 -23.71
C ASP A 512 -12.22 12.16 -22.62
N ILE A 513 -11.45 13.27 -22.59
CA ILE A 513 -11.68 14.37 -21.65
C ILE A 513 -13.06 15.02 -21.86
N THR A 514 -13.49 15.18 -23.12
CA THR A 514 -14.84 15.72 -23.42
C THR A 514 -15.93 14.82 -22.83
N LYS A 515 -15.79 13.49 -22.91
CA LYS A 515 -16.74 12.56 -22.29
C LYS A 515 -16.74 12.68 -20.76
N GLN A 516 -15.57 12.81 -20.13
CA GLN A 516 -15.44 13.02 -18.69
C GLN A 516 -16.14 14.31 -18.24
N ILE A 517 -15.94 15.40 -18.97
CA ILE A 517 -16.63 16.68 -18.70
C ILE A 517 -18.15 16.52 -18.84
N ASN A 518 -18.64 15.89 -19.91
CA ASN A 518 -20.08 15.67 -20.10
C ASN A 518 -20.67 14.77 -19.01
N PHE A 519 -19.91 13.75 -18.57
CA PHE A 519 -20.29 12.89 -17.46
C PHE A 519 -20.46 13.68 -16.16
N LEU A 520 -19.47 14.51 -15.77
CA LEU A 520 -19.57 15.31 -14.56
C LEU A 520 -20.67 16.39 -14.65
N LYS A 521 -20.84 17.02 -15.81
CA LYS A 521 -21.96 17.97 -16.05
C LYS A 521 -23.32 17.31 -15.89
N SER A 522 -23.48 16.06 -16.32
CA SER A 522 -24.74 15.32 -16.15
C SER A 522 -25.07 15.03 -14.67
N LEU A 523 -24.07 15.10 -13.80
CA LEU A 523 -24.18 14.88 -12.34
C LEU A 523 -24.16 16.20 -11.53
N ASP A 524 -24.09 17.35 -12.22
CA ASP A 524 -23.94 18.67 -11.60
C ASP A 524 -22.73 18.74 -10.65
N LYS A 525 -21.58 18.17 -11.10
CA LYS A 525 -20.34 18.11 -10.34
C LYS A 525 -19.27 19.04 -10.91
N PRO A 526 -18.36 19.55 -10.08
CA PRO A 526 -17.18 20.30 -10.53
C PRO A 526 -16.33 19.49 -11.53
N LEU A 527 -15.68 20.20 -12.46
CA LEU A 527 -14.98 19.57 -13.59
C LEU A 527 -13.53 19.19 -13.23
N PHE A 528 -13.36 18.41 -12.18
CA PHE A 528 -12.07 17.90 -11.70
C PHE A 528 -11.98 16.38 -11.79
N ILE A 529 -10.77 15.85 -12.01
CA ILE A 529 -10.53 14.40 -12.05
C ILE A 529 -10.93 13.73 -10.72
N SER A 530 -10.71 14.39 -9.60
CA SER A 530 -11.07 13.89 -8.26
C SER A 530 -12.56 13.60 -8.10
N GLU A 531 -13.45 14.36 -8.79
CA GLU A 531 -14.89 14.10 -8.75
C GLU A 531 -15.26 12.75 -9.40
N ILE A 532 -14.52 12.34 -10.44
CA ILE A 532 -14.73 11.03 -11.07
C ILE A 532 -14.38 9.91 -10.09
N GLY A 533 -13.29 10.06 -9.34
CA GLY A 533 -12.89 9.12 -8.29
C GLY A 533 -13.94 9.01 -7.19
N LYS A 534 -14.38 10.13 -6.65
CA LYS A 534 -15.45 10.18 -5.62
C LYS A 534 -16.75 9.55 -6.11
N GLU A 535 -17.13 9.79 -7.36
CA GLU A 535 -18.34 9.20 -7.95
C GLU A 535 -18.19 7.67 -8.11
N ARG A 536 -17.02 7.18 -8.51
CA ARG A 536 -16.78 5.73 -8.57
C ARG A 536 -16.94 5.07 -7.20
N ILE A 537 -16.43 5.69 -6.15
CA ILE A 537 -16.57 5.16 -4.79
C ILE A 537 -18.04 5.07 -4.39
N ARG A 538 -18.84 6.12 -4.68
CA ARG A 538 -20.28 6.14 -4.40
C ARG A 538 -20.99 5.00 -5.12
N ARG A 539 -20.76 4.84 -6.42
CA ARG A 539 -21.40 3.80 -7.26
C ARG A 539 -20.98 2.39 -6.83
N ALA A 540 -19.70 2.18 -6.57
CA ALA A 540 -19.20 0.89 -6.09
C ALA A 540 -19.86 0.48 -4.77
N GLY A 541 -19.97 1.42 -3.82
CA GLY A 541 -20.65 1.18 -2.54
C GLY A 541 -22.15 0.90 -2.70
N GLU A 542 -22.86 1.66 -3.56
CA GLU A 542 -24.28 1.43 -3.81
C GLU A 542 -24.54 0.08 -4.49
N LYS A 543 -23.70 -0.31 -5.44
CA LYS A 543 -23.80 -1.60 -6.11
C LYS A 543 -23.69 -2.77 -5.12
N ILE A 544 -22.76 -2.70 -4.17
CA ILE A 544 -22.61 -3.72 -3.12
C ILE A 544 -23.82 -3.70 -2.17
N LYS A 545 -24.31 -2.52 -1.78
CA LYS A 545 -25.51 -2.41 -0.92
C LYS A 545 -26.77 -2.97 -1.56
N SER A 546 -26.88 -2.86 -2.89
CA SER A 546 -28.03 -3.37 -3.65
C SER A 546 -27.89 -4.82 -4.07
N ASP A 547 -26.78 -5.48 -3.79
CA ASP A 547 -26.55 -6.88 -4.16
C ASP A 547 -27.32 -7.82 -3.22
N GLU A 548 -28.48 -8.32 -3.69
CA GLU A 548 -29.35 -9.21 -2.95
C GLU A 548 -28.76 -10.61 -2.71
N SER A 549 -27.68 -10.98 -3.40
CA SER A 549 -26.97 -12.23 -3.15
C SER A 549 -26.24 -12.24 -1.80
N LEU A 550 -25.96 -11.05 -1.25
CA LEU A 550 -25.34 -10.88 0.06
C LEU A 550 -26.42 -10.76 1.15
N PRO A 551 -26.26 -11.44 2.31
CA PRO A 551 -27.16 -11.27 3.45
C PRO A 551 -27.24 -9.80 3.90
N LEU A 552 -28.45 -9.31 4.21
CA LEU A 552 -28.70 -7.92 4.60
C LEU A 552 -27.80 -7.49 5.79
N GLU A 553 -27.71 -8.35 6.81
CA GLU A 553 -26.88 -8.09 8.00
C GLU A 553 -25.40 -7.89 7.67
N ASN A 554 -24.88 -8.60 6.68
CA ASN A 554 -23.49 -8.42 6.23
C ASN A 554 -23.32 -7.10 5.47
N ARG A 555 -24.28 -6.75 4.59
CA ARG A 555 -24.24 -5.49 3.81
C ARG A 555 -24.27 -4.24 4.69
N GLU A 556 -25.06 -4.26 5.77
CA GLU A 556 -25.19 -3.14 6.71
C GLU A 556 -23.95 -2.91 7.57
N LYS A 557 -23.16 -3.95 7.81
CA LYS A 557 -21.92 -3.87 8.61
C LYS A 557 -20.70 -3.38 7.81
N LEU A 558 -20.79 -3.31 6.47
CA LEU A 558 -19.69 -2.89 5.62
C LEU A 558 -19.49 -1.37 5.65
N ASP A 559 -18.25 -0.94 5.84
CA ASP A 559 -17.89 0.47 5.63
C ASP A 559 -17.66 0.75 4.14
N LEU A 560 -18.70 1.25 3.49
CA LEU A 560 -18.72 1.63 2.07
C LEU A 560 -18.82 3.16 1.91
N GLY A 561 -18.52 3.92 2.96
CA GLY A 561 -18.45 5.36 2.97
C GLY A 561 -17.04 5.89 2.77
N PHE A 562 -16.90 7.22 2.77
CA PHE A 562 -15.61 7.92 2.79
C PHE A 562 -15.80 9.36 3.25
N LYS A 563 -14.82 9.87 4.01
CA LYS A 563 -14.67 11.28 4.39
C LYS A 563 -13.84 12.00 3.33
N VAL A 564 -14.29 13.19 2.92
CA VAL A 564 -13.52 14.04 2.01
C VAL A 564 -12.83 15.14 2.79
N PHE A 565 -11.53 15.30 2.52
CA PHE A 565 -10.72 16.41 2.99
C PHE A 565 -10.09 17.14 1.81
N LYS A 566 -9.88 18.45 1.97
CA LYS A 566 -9.22 19.29 0.95
C LYS A 566 -7.99 19.93 1.54
N LEU A 567 -6.87 19.81 0.83
CA LEU A 567 -5.64 20.51 1.18
C LEU A 567 -5.85 22.02 1.04
N ASP A 568 -5.47 22.76 2.07
CA ASP A 568 -5.51 24.22 2.07
C ASP A 568 -4.35 24.78 2.93
N SER A 569 -4.16 26.09 2.88
CA SER A 569 -3.25 26.79 3.81
C SER A 569 -3.78 26.67 5.24
N THR A 570 -2.87 26.80 6.21
CA THR A 570 -3.23 26.83 7.64
C THR A 570 -4.44 27.72 7.92
N ASN A 571 -5.25 27.32 8.89
CA ASN A 571 -6.42 28.11 9.31
C ASN A 571 -6.04 29.33 10.17
N ILE A 572 -4.79 29.38 10.60
CA ILE A 572 -4.24 30.46 11.43
C ILE A 572 -3.60 31.49 10.52
N LYS A 573 -3.80 32.76 10.80
CA LYS A 573 -3.11 33.86 10.12
C LYS A 573 -1.64 33.81 10.48
N GLU A 574 -0.77 33.96 9.48
CA GLU A 574 0.64 34.15 9.70
C GLU A 574 0.90 35.54 10.27
N TRP A 575 1.90 35.65 11.13
CA TRP A 575 2.34 36.94 11.64
C TRP A 575 3.01 37.73 10.50
N ASP A 576 2.34 38.78 10.04
CA ASP A 576 2.93 39.68 9.04
C ASP A 576 3.95 40.59 9.70
N THR A 577 5.19 40.53 9.26
CA THR A 577 6.31 41.37 9.73
C THR A 577 6.44 42.66 8.95
N ASP A 578 5.48 43.00 8.08
CA ASP A 578 5.51 44.23 7.32
C ASP A 578 5.39 45.47 8.24
N THR A 579 6.49 46.20 8.36
CA THR A 579 6.60 47.38 9.25
C THR A 579 5.90 48.62 8.71
N GLU A 580 5.49 48.64 7.44
CA GLU A 580 4.83 49.82 6.84
C GLU A 580 3.36 49.95 7.29
N ASN A 581 2.70 48.84 7.72
CA ASN A 581 1.31 48.82 8.16
C ASN A 581 1.11 48.24 9.57
N LEU A 582 2.02 48.51 10.50
CA LEU A 582 2.08 47.90 11.83
C LEU A 582 0.76 48.04 12.61
N GLN A 583 0.02 49.17 12.44
CA GLN A 583 -1.23 49.42 13.15
C GLN A 583 -2.36 48.52 12.60
N GLN A 584 -2.41 48.28 11.30
CA GLN A 584 -3.38 47.37 10.68
C GLN A 584 -3.02 45.92 11.02
N THR A 585 -1.75 45.58 10.98
CA THR A 585 -1.23 44.23 11.33
C THR A 585 -1.53 43.88 12.78
N LEU A 586 -1.44 44.86 13.72
CA LEU A 586 -1.82 44.70 15.12
C LEU A 586 -3.33 44.50 15.29
N LEU A 587 -4.17 45.20 14.53
CA LEU A 587 -5.63 45.02 14.55
C LEU A 587 -6.02 43.66 13.93
N ASP A 588 -5.36 43.23 12.86
CA ASP A 588 -5.61 41.96 12.23
C ASP A 588 -5.12 40.76 13.08
N SER A 589 -4.16 40.98 13.98
CA SER A 589 -3.65 39.97 14.92
C SER A 589 -4.58 39.72 16.12
N ILE A 590 -5.60 40.56 16.35
CA ILE A 590 -6.65 40.35 17.37
C ILE A 590 -7.43 39.05 17.06
N GLU A 591 -7.63 38.72 15.77
CA GLU A 591 -8.28 37.50 15.33
C GLU A 591 -7.26 36.65 14.55
N ASN A 592 -6.71 35.65 15.23
CA ASN A 592 -5.67 34.78 14.64
C ASN A 592 -6.21 33.69 13.72
N ILE A 593 -7.52 33.39 13.74
CA ILE A 593 -8.17 32.46 12.83
C ILE A 593 -8.64 33.23 11.59
N LYS A 594 -8.43 32.67 10.41
CA LYS A 594 -8.93 33.24 9.15
C LYS A 594 -10.45 33.31 9.16
N SER A 595 -11.03 34.37 8.63
CA SER A 595 -12.46 34.65 8.71
C SER A 595 -13.34 33.64 7.93
N ASP A 596 -12.78 33.00 6.94
CA ASP A 596 -13.44 31.99 6.08
C ASP A 596 -13.29 30.55 6.62
N ARG A 597 -12.85 30.37 7.85
CA ARG A 597 -12.61 29.08 8.50
C ARG A 597 -13.66 28.78 9.56
N SER A 598 -14.15 27.54 9.53
CA SER A 598 -15.05 27.00 10.55
C SER A 598 -14.27 26.45 11.77
N SER A 599 -14.95 26.28 12.88
CA SER A 599 -14.37 25.60 14.05
C SER A 599 -13.90 24.18 13.71
N LEU A 600 -14.62 23.50 12.82
CA LEU A 600 -14.27 22.15 12.37
C LEU A 600 -12.95 22.14 11.56
N ASP A 601 -12.70 23.14 10.70
CA ASP A 601 -11.44 23.30 9.99
C ASP A 601 -10.26 23.40 10.96
N VAL A 602 -10.40 24.25 11.98
CA VAL A 602 -9.38 24.45 13.02
C VAL A 602 -9.17 23.16 13.83
N LEU A 603 -10.24 22.45 14.14
CA LEU A 603 -10.19 21.21 14.89
C LEU A 603 -9.37 20.14 14.16
N TYR A 604 -9.62 19.93 12.87
CA TYR A 604 -8.85 18.97 12.07
C TYR A 604 -7.39 19.38 11.89
N GLU A 605 -7.10 20.68 11.84
CA GLU A 605 -5.71 21.16 11.87
C GLU A 605 -5.02 20.82 13.19
N ILE A 606 -5.71 20.96 14.31
CA ILE A 606 -5.22 20.56 15.63
C ILE A 606 -4.92 19.05 15.64
N LEU A 607 -5.84 18.19 15.13
CA LEU A 607 -5.63 16.75 15.07
C LEU A 607 -4.33 16.41 14.34
N LEU A 608 -4.12 16.97 13.15
CA LEU A 608 -2.91 16.75 12.36
C LEU A 608 -1.64 17.20 13.09
N LYS A 609 -1.67 18.39 13.69
CA LYS A 609 -0.52 18.96 14.41
C LYS A 609 -0.20 18.20 15.71
N TYR A 610 -1.18 17.58 16.34
CA TYR A 610 -1.01 16.70 17.49
C TYR A 610 -0.68 15.25 17.12
N GLY A 611 -0.80 14.87 15.85
CA GLY A 611 -0.54 13.51 15.38
C GLY A 611 -1.65 12.53 15.70
N LEU A 612 -2.88 13.01 15.82
CA LEU A 612 -4.06 12.19 16.05
C LEU A 612 -4.64 11.69 14.72
N ASP A 613 -5.34 10.56 14.77
CA ASP A 613 -6.02 9.99 13.61
C ASP A 613 -7.17 10.91 13.17
N LEU A 614 -7.35 11.15 11.88
CA LEU A 614 -8.47 11.95 11.34
C LEU A 614 -9.84 11.28 11.58
N ASN A 615 -9.85 10.00 11.92
CA ASN A 615 -11.06 9.25 12.27
C ASN A 615 -11.32 9.18 13.77
N ILE A 616 -10.51 9.87 14.59
CA ILE A 616 -10.73 9.89 16.03
C ILE A 616 -12.13 10.45 16.35
N PRO A 617 -12.89 9.83 17.27
CA PRO A 617 -14.21 10.36 17.65
C PRO A 617 -14.11 11.76 18.20
N ILE A 618 -14.99 12.65 17.72
CA ILE A 618 -15.14 14.04 18.16
C ILE A 618 -16.56 14.21 18.67
N GLU A 619 -16.71 14.53 19.93
CA GLU A 619 -17.97 14.85 20.56
C GLU A 619 -18.08 16.36 20.76
N GLU A 620 -19.10 16.97 20.17
CA GLU A 620 -19.36 18.39 20.28
C GLU A 620 -20.24 18.68 21.52
N ASN A 621 -19.69 19.42 22.48
CA ASN A 621 -20.40 19.94 23.61
C ASN A 621 -20.63 21.45 23.43
N LYS A 622 -21.54 22.03 24.16
CA LYS A 622 -21.87 23.47 24.09
C LYS A 622 -20.64 24.37 24.18
N ASN A 623 -19.68 24.04 25.04
CA ASN A 623 -18.56 24.88 25.40
C ASN A 623 -17.18 24.38 24.93
N PHE A 624 -17.09 23.14 24.49
CA PHE A 624 -15.83 22.49 24.06
C PHE A 624 -16.10 21.26 23.21
N TYR A 625 -15.07 20.80 22.51
CA TYR A 625 -15.03 19.53 21.81
C TYR A 625 -14.25 18.52 22.65
N SER A 626 -14.81 17.33 22.87
CA SER A 626 -14.14 16.20 23.48
C SER A 626 -13.65 15.26 22.39
N ILE A 627 -12.36 14.99 22.34
CA ILE A 627 -11.69 14.25 21.27
C ILE A 627 -11.06 12.99 21.87
N GLY A 628 -11.32 11.85 21.23
CA GLY A 628 -10.74 10.55 21.64
C GLY A 628 -11.10 10.18 23.08
N GLY A 629 -12.39 10.33 23.43
CA GLY A 629 -12.87 10.02 24.78
C GLY A 629 -12.30 10.97 25.85
N GLY A 630 -12.05 12.24 25.50
CA GLY A 630 -11.55 13.25 26.41
C GLY A 630 -10.03 13.35 26.52
N SER A 631 -9.28 12.60 25.73
CA SER A 631 -7.81 12.71 25.67
C SER A 631 -7.36 14.13 25.30
N LEU A 632 -8.19 14.83 24.52
CA LEU A 632 -8.00 16.23 24.15
C LEU A 632 -9.34 16.97 24.31
N LEU A 633 -9.35 18.05 25.08
CA LEU A 633 -10.50 18.94 25.24
C LEU A 633 -10.19 20.29 24.61
N VAL A 634 -10.97 20.70 23.60
CA VAL A 634 -10.69 21.91 22.82
C VAL A 634 -11.84 22.89 22.89
N SER A 635 -11.59 24.14 23.37
CA SER A 635 -12.57 25.22 23.28
C SER A 635 -12.15 26.24 22.24
N LEU A 636 -12.98 26.36 21.20
CA LEU A 636 -12.85 27.35 20.12
C LEU A 636 -13.92 28.47 20.23
N ASN A 637 -14.56 28.59 21.38
CA ASN A 637 -15.56 29.63 21.63
C ASN A 637 -14.94 31.00 21.44
N LYS A 638 -15.72 31.96 20.89
CA LYS A 638 -15.29 33.36 20.71
C LYS A 638 -15.09 34.10 22.02
N GLU A 639 -15.69 33.60 23.11
CA GLU A 639 -15.51 34.08 24.46
C GLU A 639 -15.31 32.93 25.43
N ILE A 640 -14.19 32.90 26.11
CA ILE A 640 -13.84 31.89 27.11
C ILE A 640 -14.01 32.56 28.48
N ASN A 641 -15.13 32.24 29.13
CA ASN A 641 -15.49 32.69 30.44
C ASN A 641 -15.45 31.57 31.49
N ASN A 642 -15.86 31.88 32.73
CA ASN A 642 -15.87 30.89 33.80
C ASN A 642 -16.79 29.68 33.54
N GLU A 643 -17.87 29.84 32.75
CA GLU A 643 -18.80 28.77 32.41
C GLU A 643 -18.07 27.72 31.53
N VAL A 644 -17.32 28.16 30.51
CA VAL A 644 -16.53 27.29 29.63
C VAL A 644 -15.51 26.51 30.44
N ILE A 645 -14.74 27.17 31.31
CA ILE A 645 -13.72 26.52 32.14
C ILE A 645 -14.33 25.53 33.13
N ASN A 646 -15.48 25.88 33.74
CA ASN A 646 -16.19 24.95 34.61
C ASN A 646 -16.64 23.70 33.89
N SER A 647 -17.21 23.85 32.69
CA SER A 647 -17.67 22.72 31.89
C SER A 647 -16.50 21.75 31.55
N ILE A 648 -15.32 22.27 31.22
CA ILE A 648 -14.12 21.46 30.97
C ILE A 648 -13.67 20.76 32.28
N CYS A 649 -13.67 21.47 33.41
CA CYS A 649 -13.31 20.89 34.70
C CYS A 649 -14.26 19.75 35.12
N GLU A 650 -15.57 19.95 34.91
CA GLU A 650 -16.60 18.94 35.20
C GLU A 650 -16.45 17.69 34.33
N GLU A 651 -16.17 17.89 33.05
CA GLU A 651 -15.92 16.75 32.15
C GLU A 651 -14.69 15.98 32.56
N TYR A 652 -13.59 16.66 32.85
CA TYR A 652 -12.38 16.00 33.33
C TYR A 652 -12.59 15.21 34.61
N LYS A 653 -13.35 15.77 35.58
CA LYS A 653 -13.68 15.01 36.81
C LYS A 653 -14.49 13.76 36.54
N LYS A 654 -15.48 13.80 35.63
CA LYS A 654 -16.22 12.60 35.24
C LYS A 654 -15.32 11.53 34.62
N LEU A 655 -14.35 11.95 33.78
CA LEU A 655 -13.37 11.03 33.20
C LEU A 655 -12.47 10.42 34.26
N GLN A 656 -12.05 11.20 35.27
CA GLN A 656 -11.28 10.70 36.42
C GLN A 656 -12.09 9.77 37.37
N GLU A 657 -13.41 9.88 37.41
CA GLU A 657 -14.24 8.91 38.12
C GLU A 657 -14.20 7.54 37.47
N ILE A 658 -14.03 7.48 36.14
CA ILE A 658 -13.91 6.25 35.36
C ILE A 658 -12.47 5.69 35.45
N ASP A 659 -11.47 6.56 35.29
CA ASP A 659 -10.05 6.21 35.36
C ASP A 659 -9.29 7.30 36.16
N LYS A 660 -8.85 6.96 37.37
CA LYS A 660 -8.15 7.88 38.28
C LYS A 660 -6.81 8.39 37.75
N GLU A 661 -6.20 7.67 36.81
CA GLU A 661 -4.92 8.04 36.19
C GLU A 661 -5.13 8.76 34.85
N PHE A 662 -6.39 9.04 34.47
CA PHE A 662 -6.71 9.68 33.20
C PHE A 662 -6.07 11.07 33.10
N LYS A 663 -5.43 11.32 31.96
CA LYS A 663 -4.79 12.60 31.63
C LYS A 663 -5.43 13.18 30.38
N THR A 664 -5.65 14.47 30.37
CA THR A 664 -6.15 15.23 29.22
C THR A 664 -5.24 16.39 28.90
N THR A 665 -5.21 16.78 27.65
CA THR A 665 -4.66 18.04 27.18
C THR A 665 -5.82 19.00 26.90
N VAL A 666 -5.73 20.23 27.39
CA VAL A 666 -6.71 21.28 27.11
C VAL A 666 -6.13 22.28 26.12
N ILE A 667 -6.87 22.56 25.03
CA ILE A 667 -6.52 23.60 24.08
C ILE A 667 -7.59 24.72 24.14
N LEU A 668 -7.13 25.95 24.33
CA LEU A 668 -7.98 27.11 24.42
C LEU A 668 -7.62 28.14 23.34
N ARG A 669 -8.63 28.77 22.77
CA ARG A 669 -8.42 29.86 21.84
C ARG A 669 -7.92 31.09 22.59
N ASP A 670 -6.69 31.53 22.30
CA ASP A 670 -5.98 32.57 23.07
C ASP A 670 -6.70 33.89 23.05
N ASN A 671 -7.14 34.35 21.90
CA ASN A 671 -7.80 35.62 21.69
C ASN A 671 -9.25 35.69 22.21
N SER A 672 -9.75 34.61 22.80
CA SER A 672 -11.11 34.52 23.33
C SER A 672 -11.20 34.90 24.82
N PHE A 673 -10.08 35.22 25.47
CA PHE A 673 -10.09 35.76 26.84
C PHE A 673 -10.24 37.29 26.83
N VAL A 674 -11.10 37.78 27.68
CA VAL A 674 -11.36 39.23 27.79
C VAL A 674 -10.13 40.03 28.22
N ASN A 675 -9.27 39.42 29.05
CA ASN A 675 -8.00 39.97 29.51
C ASN A 675 -7.10 38.88 30.10
N ASP A 676 -5.85 39.25 30.39
CA ASP A 676 -4.83 38.33 30.94
C ASP A 676 -5.14 37.82 32.34
N GLU A 677 -5.91 38.58 33.16
CA GLU A 677 -6.34 38.16 34.49
C GLU A 677 -7.30 36.97 34.38
N VAL A 678 -8.28 37.04 33.48
CA VAL A 678 -9.24 35.95 33.21
C VAL A 678 -8.51 34.73 32.70
N LYS A 679 -7.56 34.91 31.79
CA LYS A 679 -6.73 33.84 31.25
C LYS A 679 -5.92 33.16 32.34
N THR A 680 -5.23 33.92 33.18
CA THR A 680 -4.42 33.40 34.28
C THR A 680 -5.28 32.63 35.30
N ASN A 681 -6.44 33.16 35.65
CA ASN A 681 -7.37 32.49 36.55
C ASN A 681 -7.93 31.19 35.97
N ALA A 682 -8.23 31.17 34.67
CA ALA A 682 -8.66 29.98 33.96
C ALA A 682 -7.58 28.85 33.99
N ILE A 683 -6.33 29.20 33.71
CA ILE A 683 -5.20 28.26 33.75
C ILE A 683 -5.05 27.68 35.18
N LYS A 684 -5.00 28.55 36.21
CA LYS A 684 -4.90 28.10 37.59
C LYS A 684 -6.04 27.19 38.03
N LYS A 685 -7.25 27.44 37.53
CA LYS A 685 -8.41 26.61 37.84
C LYS A 685 -8.33 25.22 37.19
N LEU A 686 -7.85 25.13 35.96
CA LEU A 686 -7.57 23.85 35.28
C LEU A 686 -6.46 23.08 36.00
N GLU A 687 -5.38 23.73 36.39
CA GLU A 687 -4.28 23.12 37.16
C GLU A 687 -4.77 22.60 38.54
N GLN A 688 -5.65 23.33 39.24
CA GLN A 688 -6.22 22.90 40.52
C GLN A 688 -7.02 21.61 40.47
N VAL A 689 -7.63 21.28 39.31
CA VAL A 689 -8.35 20.02 39.13
C VAL A 689 -7.44 18.90 38.61
N GLY A 690 -6.14 19.20 38.36
CA GLY A 690 -5.13 18.19 37.92
C GLY A 690 -4.83 18.20 36.43
N ILE A 691 -5.33 19.17 35.66
CA ILE A 691 -5.01 19.31 34.24
C ILE A 691 -3.70 20.10 34.11
N ASN A 692 -2.61 19.42 33.74
CA ASN A 692 -1.27 20.03 33.67
C ASN A 692 -0.85 20.39 32.24
N GLU A 693 -1.47 19.79 31.24
CA GLU A 693 -1.21 20.02 29.81
C GLU A 693 -2.23 21.02 29.26
N ILE A 694 -1.87 22.31 29.29
CA ILE A 694 -2.71 23.39 28.76
C ILE A 694 -1.97 24.08 27.62
N ARG A 695 -2.62 24.22 26.48
CA ARG A 695 -2.09 24.85 25.27
C ARG A 695 -3.03 25.93 24.78
N SER A 696 -2.51 26.85 23.98
CA SER A 696 -3.33 27.87 23.30
C SER A 696 -3.17 27.78 21.79
N ILE A 697 -4.18 28.22 21.06
CA ILE A 697 -4.20 28.33 19.58
C ILE A 697 -4.62 29.77 19.22
#